data_c9cf7cab0b63163aeeb0af61d8c251b2
#
_entry.id   c9cf7cab0b63163aeeb0af61d8c251b2
#
_cell.length_a   1.000
_cell.length_b   1.000
_cell.length_c   1.000
_cell.angle_alpha   90.00
_cell.angle_beta   90.00
_cell.angle_gamma   90.00
#
_symmetry.space_group_name_H-M   'P 1'
#
loop_
_entity.id
_entity.type
_entity.pdbx_description
1 polymer ?
#
loop_
_entity_poly.entity_id
_entity_poly.type
_entity_poly.pdbx_seq_one_letter_code
_entity_poly.pdbx_strand_id
1 'polypeptide(L)'
;MNMKKRMLSIVLSGAMAVSTAVSAGSFSAFAVAQCVAYSGSNVNDQDYVQWSDTVKSYLTVCDNGNYMRVQSGAIEGKLLVEYYSSDFEPLSTKLIDNELPIFGAFYDSSDNYYVLSGQENPKQNDSLEVFRITKYDKNWNKIKSCGLYGANTTVPFDAGSARMTHSGDHLLVRTCHKMYKSSDGNNHQANVTIEVDMPSMTITDSYTGVMNVDYGYVSHSFNQFIKTDGNHIVALDHGDAHPRSAVLVKYNSDFTTGKFFPSYFEQVSNIDVVTYPEYTAGHYNYTGAAIGGFDVSSSSYIVAQSTVDLDYINTSETRNVYVSAVSKDLSTNKLNKITSYAEGTDSASAPQLVKINNNSFLLLWARDTKVSCVKLNADGTVNGSIHTFEGSLSDCQPVIKNGRAVWYVYDKNNVTFNSLNLSNLDDIKTVDVKTGHDYETKYASKTDGTVTQTCKSCGYVNKFTVPTSTTVYWRTDLSNTSFSSVLSKTQFSVGDSIDFWLYDDTDYTVEFSDRSMVSVNKLENYANDIRRITFKNGGSLTVKIYPTYNPSVAKTYKFTCGCTSHTYGSAVITKQPTCTSEGTKTKTCTQCGATVTETIAKLSHSYTTTVVAPTCTANGYTLHKCSVCGTSYKDNTTKATGHSYGNSVVTKQPTCTSEGTAIKTCTKCNATVTETIPKTSHKYADTVVAPTCTTDGYTLHKCSVCGTSYKDSTTKATGHSYGNSVVTKQPTCTSEGTAIKTCTKCNATVTETIPKT
;
A
#
# COMPACT_ATOMS: atom_id res chain seq x y z
N MET A 1 -31.68 6.10 -8.88
CA MET A 1 -31.05 6.84 -9.97
C MET A 1 -30.79 8.26 -9.50
N ASN A 2 -29.68 8.48 -8.87
CA ASN A 2 -29.18 9.82 -8.56
C ASN A 2 -27.66 9.75 -8.47
N MET A 3 -27.03 10.18 -9.56
CA MET A 3 -25.60 10.35 -9.63
C MET A 3 -25.16 11.47 -8.69
N LYS A 4 -24.29 11.16 -7.73
CA LYS A 4 -23.59 12.16 -6.92
C LYS A 4 -22.59 12.90 -7.82
N LYS A 5 -22.87 14.17 -8.10
CA LYS A 5 -21.86 15.08 -8.65
C LYS A 5 -20.80 15.31 -7.58
N ARG A 6 -19.60 14.81 -7.80
CA ARG A 6 -18.41 15.26 -7.08
C ARG A 6 -18.03 16.63 -7.65
N MET A 7 -18.12 17.67 -6.83
CA MET A 7 -17.53 18.96 -7.16
C MET A 7 -16.04 18.96 -6.82
N LEU A 8 -15.27 19.34 -7.82
CA LEU A 8 -13.83 19.51 -7.79
C LEU A 8 -13.47 20.78 -6.99
N SER A 9 -12.76 20.63 -5.90
CA SER A 9 -12.10 21.78 -5.23
C SER A 9 -10.68 21.89 -5.76
N ILE A 10 -10.40 22.91 -6.55
CA ILE A 10 -9.08 23.21 -7.07
C ILE A 10 -8.32 24.00 -6.00
N VAL A 11 -7.26 23.45 -5.47
CA VAL A 11 -6.27 24.18 -4.69
C VAL A 11 -4.99 24.30 -5.51
N LEU A 12 -4.71 25.51 -6.01
CA LEU A 12 -3.43 25.85 -6.62
C LEU A 12 -2.37 26.00 -5.51
N SER A 13 -1.38 25.13 -5.50
CA SER A 13 -0.16 25.34 -4.73
C SER A 13 1.01 25.67 -5.66
N GLY A 14 1.45 26.92 -5.57
CA GLY A 14 2.63 27.39 -6.29
C GLY A 14 3.93 26.81 -5.70
N ALA A 15 4.73 26.20 -6.53
CA ALA A 15 6.08 25.78 -6.22
C ALA A 15 7.03 26.98 -6.38
N MET A 16 7.76 27.35 -5.33
CA MET A 16 8.97 28.18 -5.44
C MET A 16 10.19 27.32 -5.33
N ALA A 17 10.95 27.25 -6.41
CA ALA A 17 12.29 26.71 -6.41
C ALA A 17 13.26 27.76 -5.84
N VAL A 18 14.05 27.39 -4.83
CA VAL A 18 15.24 28.14 -4.42
C VAL A 18 16.44 27.23 -4.59
N SER A 19 17.28 27.58 -5.56
CA SER A 19 18.60 27.02 -5.75
C SER A 19 19.61 27.77 -4.89
N THR A 20 20.31 27.08 -3.99
CA THR A 20 21.60 27.57 -3.47
C THR A 20 22.54 26.38 -3.33
N ALA A 21 23.63 26.44 -4.08
CA ALA A 21 24.78 25.59 -3.95
C ALA A 21 25.59 26.02 -2.73
N VAL A 22 25.93 25.11 -1.83
CA VAL A 22 27.04 25.24 -0.90
C VAL A 22 27.72 23.88 -0.67
N SER A 23 29.01 23.97 -0.65
CA SER A 23 30.09 22.99 -0.58
C SER A 23 30.05 21.96 0.54
N ALA A 24 30.72 20.86 0.24
CA ALA A 24 30.99 19.67 1.03
C ALA A 24 31.32 19.87 2.52
N GLY A 25 30.59 19.14 3.34
CA GLY A 25 30.90 18.80 4.70
C GLY A 25 30.11 17.54 5.06
N SER A 26 30.83 16.44 5.27
CA SER A 26 30.27 15.15 5.65
C SER A 26 29.63 15.20 7.04
N PHE A 27 28.33 15.38 7.09
CA PHE A 27 27.49 14.96 8.21
C PHE A 27 26.44 14.02 7.64
N SER A 28 26.36 12.80 8.19
CA SER A 28 25.23 11.90 8.00
C SER A 28 23.99 12.57 8.59
N ALA A 29 23.33 13.38 7.77
CA ALA A 29 21.99 13.84 8.06
C ALA A 29 21.10 12.60 7.98
N PHE A 30 20.57 12.15 9.12
CA PHE A 30 19.34 11.38 9.15
C PHE A 30 18.34 12.21 8.38
N ALA A 31 17.94 11.74 7.21
CA ALA A 31 16.82 12.33 6.48
C ALA A 31 15.61 12.22 7.42
N VAL A 32 15.16 13.36 7.96
CA VAL A 32 13.92 13.43 8.70
C VAL A 32 12.85 12.95 7.73
N ALA A 33 12.21 11.84 8.04
CA ALA A 33 11.11 11.31 7.24
C ALA A 33 10.11 12.46 7.04
N GLN A 34 9.83 12.78 5.79
CA GLN A 34 8.93 13.86 5.45
C GLN A 34 7.53 13.39 5.81
N CYS A 35 6.96 13.87 6.92
CA CYS A 35 5.62 13.51 7.34
C CYS A 35 4.62 14.03 6.30
N VAL A 36 3.83 13.15 5.69
CA VAL A 36 2.77 13.53 4.76
C VAL A 36 1.43 13.36 5.47
N ALA A 37 0.60 14.40 5.46
CA ALA A 37 -0.77 14.31 5.97
C ALA A 37 -1.65 13.57 4.96
N TYR A 38 -2.44 12.62 5.44
CA TYR A 38 -3.38 11.87 4.62
C TYR A 38 -4.82 12.26 4.96
N SER A 39 -5.69 12.17 3.95
CA SER A 39 -7.13 12.21 4.15
C SER A 39 -7.71 10.82 3.81
N GLY A 40 -8.62 10.33 4.64
CA GLY A 40 -9.34 9.08 4.38
C GLY A 40 -8.81 7.87 5.16
N SER A 41 -9.27 6.71 4.76
CA SER A 41 -8.97 5.41 5.35
C SER A 41 -8.92 4.35 4.26
N ASN A 42 -8.11 3.31 4.44
CA ASN A 42 -8.12 2.11 3.61
C ASN A 42 -8.66 0.89 4.38
N VAL A 43 -9.24 1.11 5.54
CA VAL A 43 -9.87 0.05 6.31
C VAL A 43 -10.99 -0.57 5.49
N ASN A 44 -10.98 -1.88 5.35
CA ASN A 44 -12.12 -2.63 4.85
C ASN A 44 -13.14 -2.73 5.99
N ASP A 45 -14.19 -1.92 5.92
CA ASP A 45 -15.23 -1.77 6.95
C ASP A 45 -16.24 -2.92 6.97
N GLN A 46 -16.02 -3.96 6.16
CA GLN A 46 -16.84 -5.17 6.10
C GLN A 46 -18.21 -4.99 5.44
N ASP A 47 -18.61 -3.77 5.15
CA ASP A 47 -19.87 -3.54 4.45
C ASP A 47 -19.80 -4.07 3.02
N TYR A 48 -20.88 -4.69 2.58
CA TYR A 48 -20.99 -5.13 1.21
C TYR A 48 -21.00 -3.93 0.26
N VAL A 49 -20.02 -3.91 -0.62
CA VAL A 49 -19.95 -2.93 -1.71
C VAL A 49 -20.42 -3.62 -2.98
N GLN A 50 -21.59 -3.25 -3.46
CA GLN A 50 -22.17 -3.79 -4.70
C GLN A 50 -21.24 -3.62 -5.91
N TRP A 51 -20.50 -2.53 -5.95
CA TRP A 51 -19.57 -2.19 -7.01
C TRP A 51 -18.16 -2.16 -6.45
N SER A 52 -17.25 -2.91 -7.06
CA SER A 52 -15.83 -2.86 -6.66
C SER A 52 -15.17 -1.57 -7.13
N ASP A 53 -14.07 -1.25 -6.50
CA ASP A 53 -13.18 -0.13 -6.84
C ASP A 53 -11.77 -0.67 -7.13
N THR A 54 -10.94 0.17 -7.72
CA THR A 54 -9.52 -0.15 -7.87
C THR A 54 -8.85 -0.24 -6.50
N VAL A 55 -7.94 -1.21 -6.33
CA VAL A 55 -7.12 -1.31 -5.10
C VAL A 55 -6.22 -0.11 -5.01
N LYS A 56 -6.27 0.62 -3.89
CA LYS A 56 -5.52 1.87 -3.68
C LYS A 56 -4.26 1.68 -2.84
N SER A 57 -4.14 0.56 -2.15
CA SER A 57 -3.08 0.28 -1.18
C SER A 57 -2.24 -0.92 -1.59
N TYR A 58 -0.94 -0.74 -1.65
CA TYR A 58 0.01 -1.79 -2.01
C TYR A 58 1.18 -1.80 -1.03
N LEU A 59 1.65 -2.98 -0.73
CA LEU A 59 2.87 -3.22 0.04
C LEU A 59 3.78 -4.15 -0.76
N THR A 60 5.06 -3.86 -0.79
CA THR A 60 6.07 -4.74 -1.39
C THR A 60 7.31 -4.82 -0.51
N VAL A 61 8.08 -5.87 -0.68
CA VAL A 61 9.37 -6.05 0.00
C VAL A 61 10.48 -5.69 -0.98
N CYS A 62 11.25 -4.67 -0.63
CA CYS A 62 12.40 -4.24 -1.43
C CYS A 62 13.58 -5.23 -1.33
N ASP A 63 14.50 -5.19 -2.29
CA ASP A 63 15.68 -6.07 -2.35
C ASP A 63 16.58 -5.98 -1.11
N ASN A 64 16.62 -4.81 -0.46
CA ASN A 64 17.35 -4.60 0.79
C ASN A 64 16.61 -5.10 2.04
N GLY A 65 15.44 -5.71 1.86
CA GLY A 65 14.61 -6.24 2.94
C GLY A 65 13.78 -5.18 3.68
N ASN A 66 13.70 -3.96 3.19
CA ASN A 66 12.77 -2.95 3.67
C ASN A 66 11.39 -3.14 3.05
N TYR A 67 10.39 -2.42 3.57
CA TYR A 67 9.06 -2.38 2.98
C TYR A 67 8.86 -1.09 2.20
N MET A 68 8.15 -1.18 1.09
CA MET A 68 7.65 -0.03 0.35
C MET A 68 6.13 -0.10 0.31
N ARG A 69 5.50 0.95 0.79
CA ARG A 69 4.07 1.19 0.70
C ARG A 69 3.78 2.12 -0.48
N VAL A 70 2.82 1.76 -1.32
CA VAL A 70 2.32 2.62 -2.39
C VAL A 70 0.83 2.87 -2.14
N GLN A 71 0.43 4.13 -2.08
CA GLN A 71 -0.93 4.52 -1.74
C GLN A 71 -1.46 5.54 -2.74
N SER A 72 -2.58 5.20 -3.38
CA SER A 72 -3.39 6.14 -4.16
C SER A 72 -4.50 6.75 -3.31
N GLY A 73 -4.95 7.96 -3.65
CA GLY A 73 -6.06 8.63 -2.96
C GLY A 73 -5.69 9.32 -1.65
N ALA A 74 -4.47 9.14 -1.14
CA ALA A 74 -3.99 9.86 0.03
C ALA A 74 -3.69 11.34 -0.29
N ILE A 75 -3.23 11.61 -1.49
CA ILE A 75 -2.95 12.96 -2.00
C ILE A 75 -3.54 13.06 -3.40
N GLU A 76 -4.29 14.11 -3.67
CA GLU A 76 -4.95 14.33 -4.96
C GLU A 76 -3.92 14.38 -6.11
N GLY A 77 -4.16 13.62 -7.16
CA GLY A 77 -3.34 13.58 -8.35
C GLY A 77 -1.97 12.92 -8.19
N LYS A 78 -1.69 12.29 -7.05
CA LYS A 78 -0.38 11.67 -6.78
C LYS A 78 -0.49 10.28 -6.18
N LEU A 79 0.53 9.46 -6.44
CA LEU A 79 0.82 8.28 -5.64
C LEU A 79 1.78 8.66 -4.51
N LEU A 80 1.44 8.27 -3.31
CA LEU A 80 2.31 8.34 -2.16
C LEU A 80 3.13 7.05 -2.10
N VAL A 81 4.44 7.18 -2.07
CA VAL A 81 5.38 6.07 -1.93
C VAL A 81 6.21 6.29 -0.68
N GLU A 82 6.11 5.38 0.26
CA GLU A 82 6.85 5.44 1.51
C GLU A 82 7.67 4.18 1.74
N TYR A 83 8.86 4.37 2.24
CA TYR A 83 9.78 3.28 2.58
C TYR A 83 9.88 3.15 4.10
N TYR A 84 9.88 1.91 4.56
CA TYR A 84 9.98 1.55 5.97
C TYR A 84 11.06 0.50 6.17
N SER A 85 11.73 0.55 7.30
CA SER A 85 12.68 -0.48 7.70
C SER A 85 11.98 -1.83 7.91
N SER A 86 12.77 -2.88 8.14
CA SER A 86 12.23 -4.19 8.54
C SER A 86 11.45 -4.17 9.86
N ASP A 87 11.64 -3.15 10.68
CA ASP A 87 10.96 -2.94 11.97
C ASP A 87 9.87 -1.86 11.87
N PHE A 88 9.47 -1.50 10.66
CA PHE A 88 8.44 -0.51 10.30
C PHE A 88 8.77 0.94 10.68
N GLU A 89 10.03 1.28 10.90
CA GLU A 89 10.45 2.66 11.06
C GLU A 89 10.44 3.39 9.71
N PRO A 90 9.86 4.59 9.62
CA PRO A 90 9.79 5.34 8.36
C PRO A 90 11.20 5.79 7.91
N LEU A 91 11.53 5.59 6.65
CA LEU A 91 12.84 5.90 6.08
C LEU A 91 12.80 7.07 5.11
N SER A 92 11.85 7.06 4.18
CA SER A 92 11.73 8.13 3.17
C SER A 92 10.36 8.11 2.51
N THR A 93 9.99 9.26 1.91
CA THR A 93 8.73 9.44 1.18
C THR A 93 9.02 10.02 -0.20
N LYS A 94 8.28 9.56 -1.20
CA LYS A 94 8.23 10.13 -2.55
C LYS A 94 6.78 10.38 -2.97
N LEU A 95 6.58 11.39 -3.78
CA LEU A 95 5.31 11.69 -4.44
C LEU A 95 5.50 11.54 -5.95
N ILE A 96 4.71 10.68 -6.56
CA ILE A 96 4.73 10.41 -7.98
C ILE A 96 3.46 10.97 -8.59
N ASP A 97 3.57 11.80 -9.61
CA ASP A 97 2.41 12.36 -10.30
C ASP A 97 1.63 11.26 -11.04
N ASN A 98 0.30 11.29 -10.94
CA ASN A 98 -0.54 10.42 -11.76
C ASN A 98 -0.40 10.83 -13.23
N GLU A 99 -0.08 9.89 -14.09
CA GLU A 99 0.09 10.13 -15.54
C GLU A 99 -1.24 10.42 -16.24
N LEU A 100 -2.34 9.82 -15.79
CA LEU A 100 -3.72 10.15 -16.14
C LEU A 100 -4.53 10.32 -14.84
N PRO A 101 -5.66 11.03 -14.85
CA PRO A 101 -6.38 11.44 -13.65
C PRO A 101 -6.82 10.30 -12.71
N ILE A 102 -7.16 9.14 -13.27
CA ILE A 102 -7.72 8.02 -12.51
C ILE A 102 -6.64 6.96 -12.34
N PHE A 103 -6.35 6.61 -11.09
CA PHE A 103 -5.45 5.51 -10.77
C PHE A 103 -6.17 4.17 -10.94
N GLY A 104 -5.52 3.21 -11.60
CA GLY A 104 -6.00 1.86 -11.82
C GLY A 104 -5.33 0.83 -10.91
N ALA A 105 -4.02 0.64 -11.09
CA ALA A 105 -3.26 -0.35 -10.33
C ALA A 105 -1.76 -0.02 -10.27
N PHE A 106 -1.10 -0.58 -9.26
CA PHE A 106 0.35 -0.64 -9.16
C PHE A 106 0.81 -2.11 -9.23
N TYR A 107 1.95 -2.34 -9.85
CA TYR A 107 2.56 -3.66 -9.95
C TYR A 107 4.09 -3.59 -9.83
N ASP A 108 4.65 -4.45 -8.99
CA ASP A 108 6.08 -4.65 -8.84
C ASP A 108 6.48 -5.97 -9.54
N SER A 109 7.26 -5.85 -10.61
CA SER A 109 7.76 -7.01 -11.38
C SER A 109 9.10 -7.54 -10.90
N SER A 110 9.55 -7.14 -9.72
CA SER A 110 10.90 -7.33 -9.16
C SER A 110 11.97 -6.42 -9.79
N ASP A 111 11.97 -6.18 -11.08
CA ASP A 111 12.97 -5.33 -11.76
C ASP A 111 12.49 -3.89 -11.93
N ASN A 112 11.20 -3.70 -12.14
CA ASN A 112 10.58 -2.41 -12.45
C ASN A 112 9.21 -2.27 -11.78
N TYR A 113 8.76 -1.04 -11.63
CA TYR A 113 7.41 -0.71 -11.21
C TYR A 113 6.55 -0.35 -12.42
N TYR A 114 5.29 -0.76 -12.37
CA TYR A 114 4.29 -0.44 -13.39
C TYR A 114 3.08 0.20 -12.73
N VAL A 115 2.62 1.29 -13.30
CA VAL A 115 1.42 2.00 -12.85
C VAL A 115 0.44 2.06 -14.01
N LEU A 116 -0.76 1.55 -13.79
CA LEU A 116 -1.90 1.69 -14.67
C LEU A 116 -2.70 2.92 -14.24
N SER A 117 -3.01 3.77 -15.19
CA SER A 117 -3.87 4.94 -14.99
C SER A 117 -4.86 5.08 -16.14
N GLY A 118 -5.93 5.85 -15.93
CA GLY A 118 -6.95 6.07 -16.94
C GLY A 118 -7.55 7.47 -16.91
N GLN A 119 -8.34 7.79 -17.92
CA GLN A 119 -9.14 9.01 -17.96
C GLN A 119 -10.48 8.78 -18.67
N GLU A 120 -11.48 9.54 -18.26
CA GLU A 120 -12.80 9.48 -18.87
C GLU A 120 -12.80 9.96 -20.33
N ASN A 121 -13.66 9.33 -21.13
CA ASN A 121 -13.88 9.64 -22.54
C ASN A 121 -15.41 9.79 -22.84
N PRO A 122 -16.09 10.75 -22.22
CA PRO A 122 -17.54 10.89 -22.36
C PRO A 122 -17.99 11.26 -23.79
N LYS A 123 -17.07 11.74 -24.62
CA LYS A 123 -17.32 12.08 -26.02
C LYS A 123 -17.05 10.94 -26.99
N GLN A 124 -16.65 9.76 -26.49
CA GLN A 124 -16.37 8.56 -27.28
C GLN A 124 -15.36 8.84 -28.42
N ASN A 125 -14.29 9.54 -28.06
CA ASN A 125 -13.23 9.92 -29.01
C ASN A 125 -12.20 8.80 -29.12
N ASP A 126 -12.11 8.16 -30.28
CA ASP A 126 -11.17 7.07 -30.54
C ASP A 126 -9.68 7.49 -30.49
N SER A 127 -9.41 8.80 -30.60
CA SER A 127 -8.04 9.33 -30.52
C SER A 127 -7.63 9.73 -29.09
N LEU A 128 -8.52 9.63 -28.10
CA LEU A 128 -8.20 9.94 -26.72
C LEU A 128 -7.57 8.72 -26.06
N GLU A 129 -6.44 8.89 -25.40
CA GLU A 129 -5.84 7.86 -24.59
C GLU A 129 -6.70 7.63 -23.34
N VAL A 130 -7.20 6.43 -23.14
CA VAL A 130 -8.13 6.09 -22.04
C VAL A 130 -7.49 5.23 -20.95
N PHE A 131 -6.45 4.47 -21.30
CA PHE A 131 -5.61 3.73 -20.36
C PHE A 131 -4.14 4.00 -20.68
N ARG A 132 -3.32 4.12 -19.67
CA ARG A 132 -1.87 4.25 -19.77
C ARG A 132 -1.20 3.32 -18.77
N ILE A 133 -0.22 2.57 -19.26
CA ILE A 133 0.70 1.80 -18.42
C ILE A 133 2.05 2.51 -18.47
N THR A 134 2.55 2.92 -17.31
CA THR A 134 3.84 3.59 -17.17
C THR A 134 4.81 2.71 -16.42
N LYS A 135 5.99 2.53 -16.99
CA LYS A 135 7.12 1.78 -16.42
C LYS A 135 8.08 2.73 -15.73
N TYR A 136 8.46 2.40 -14.50
CA TYR A 136 9.45 3.11 -13.69
C TYR A 136 10.58 2.16 -13.28
N ASP A 137 11.78 2.71 -13.10
CA ASP A 137 12.85 1.98 -12.42
C ASP A 137 12.58 1.88 -10.90
N LYS A 138 13.44 1.15 -10.19
CA LYS A 138 13.34 1.00 -8.71
C LYS A 138 13.55 2.30 -7.93
N ASN A 139 13.99 3.37 -8.58
CA ASN A 139 14.11 4.71 -8.00
C ASN A 139 12.90 5.60 -8.34
N TRP A 140 11.88 5.08 -9.03
CA TRP A 140 10.73 5.81 -9.54
C TRP A 140 11.07 6.84 -10.63
N ASN A 141 12.17 6.65 -11.35
CA ASN A 141 12.38 7.39 -12.59
C ASN A 141 11.55 6.75 -13.70
N LYS A 142 10.77 7.56 -14.40
CA LYS A 142 9.97 7.10 -15.53
C LYS A 142 10.90 6.62 -16.65
N ILE A 143 10.69 5.38 -17.09
CA ILE A 143 11.44 4.77 -18.19
C ILE A 143 10.68 4.98 -19.50
N LYS A 144 9.43 4.51 -19.56
CA LYS A 144 8.59 4.56 -20.76
C LYS A 144 7.12 4.35 -20.39
N SER A 145 6.23 4.68 -21.31
CA SER A 145 4.80 4.36 -21.19
C SER A 145 4.23 3.90 -22.52
N CYS A 146 3.11 3.17 -22.45
CA CYS A 146 2.26 2.85 -23.58
C CYS A 146 0.80 3.14 -23.22
N GLY A 147 -0.01 3.41 -24.23
CA GLY A 147 -1.41 3.80 -24.04
C GLY A 147 -2.36 3.10 -24.97
N LEU A 148 -3.59 2.90 -24.49
CA LEU A 148 -4.71 2.41 -25.27
C LEU A 148 -5.67 3.57 -25.54
N TYR A 149 -5.99 3.78 -26.81
CA TYR A 149 -6.75 4.93 -27.29
C TYR A 149 -8.17 4.52 -27.66
N GLY A 150 -9.15 5.35 -27.30
CA GLY A 150 -10.58 5.08 -27.52
C GLY A 150 -11.05 3.83 -26.80
N ALA A 151 -10.59 2.69 -27.26
CA ALA A 151 -10.75 1.37 -26.66
C ALA A 151 -12.20 1.04 -26.24
N ASN A 152 -13.17 1.52 -27.02
CA ASN A 152 -14.59 1.38 -26.68
C ASN A 152 -14.92 1.83 -25.24
N THR A 153 -14.19 2.80 -24.67
CA THR A 153 -14.24 3.18 -23.27
C THR A 153 -14.79 4.58 -23.07
N THR A 154 -15.80 4.74 -22.23
CA THR A 154 -16.26 6.04 -21.70
C THR A 154 -15.74 6.31 -20.31
N VAL A 155 -15.73 5.31 -19.42
CA VAL A 155 -15.23 5.41 -18.05
C VAL A 155 -14.32 4.21 -17.79
N PRO A 156 -13.01 4.40 -17.59
CA PRO A 156 -12.11 3.33 -17.20
C PRO A 156 -12.35 2.93 -15.73
N PHE A 157 -12.14 1.67 -15.40
CA PHE A 157 -12.29 1.10 -14.06
C PHE A 157 -13.71 1.25 -13.46
N ASP A 158 -14.72 1.40 -14.29
CA ASP A 158 -16.11 1.60 -13.84
C ASP A 158 -16.65 0.32 -13.20
N ALA A 159 -17.01 0.40 -11.93
CA ALA A 159 -17.58 -0.69 -11.14
C ALA A 159 -16.67 -1.95 -10.99
N GLY A 160 -15.36 -1.82 -11.10
CA GLY A 160 -14.50 -2.97 -10.96
C GLY A 160 -13.06 -2.64 -10.54
N SER A 161 -12.34 -3.69 -10.20
CA SER A 161 -10.93 -3.61 -9.81
C SER A 161 -10.00 -3.63 -11.03
N ALA A 162 -8.73 -3.40 -10.78
CA ALA A 162 -7.66 -3.59 -11.76
C ALA A 162 -6.54 -4.43 -11.15
N ARG A 163 -6.03 -5.37 -11.91
CA ARG A 163 -4.94 -6.26 -11.51
C ARG A 163 -3.94 -6.41 -12.63
N MET A 164 -2.68 -6.59 -12.24
CA MET A 164 -1.58 -6.88 -13.15
C MET A 164 -0.82 -8.12 -12.70
N THR A 165 -0.26 -8.83 -13.65
CA THR A 165 0.69 -9.94 -13.47
C THR A 165 1.63 -9.98 -14.66
N HIS A 166 2.72 -10.74 -14.60
CA HIS A 166 3.58 -10.95 -15.77
C HIS A 166 4.03 -12.41 -15.89
N SER A 167 4.45 -12.79 -17.07
CA SER A 167 5.18 -14.03 -17.36
C SER A 167 6.26 -13.73 -18.39
N GLY A 168 7.53 -13.95 -18.04
CA GLY A 168 8.64 -13.48 -18.87
C GLY A 168 8.52 -11.98 -19.14
N ASP A 169 8.58 -11.61 -20.40
CA ASP A 169 8.49 -10.22 -20.85
C ASP A 169 7.05 -9.73 -21.12
N HIS A 170 6.04 -10.51 -20.79
CA HIS A 170 4.63 -10.20 -21.03
C HIS A 170 3.96 -9.69 -19.76
N LEU A 171 3.66 -8.39 -19.69
CA LEU A 171 2.82 -7.80 -18.65
C LEU A 171 1.35 -7.91 -19.05
N LEU A 172 0.55 -8.45 -18.16
CA LEU A 172 -0.87 -8.70 -18.36
C LEU A 172 -1.69 -7.83 -17.42
N VAL A 173 -2.71 -7.17 -17.94
CA VAL A 173 -3.65 -6.33 -17.19
C VAL A 173 -5.06 -6.89 -17.34
N ARG A 174 -5.79 -6.98 -16.23
CA ARG A 174 -7.22 -7.27 -16.20
C ARG A 174 -7.93 -6.19 -15.41
N THR A 175 -8.94 -5.59 -16.01
CA THR A 175 -9.79 -4.56 -15.40
C THR A 175 -11.15 -4.52 -16.08
N CYS A 176 -11.95 -3.53 -15.79
CA CYS A 176 -13.23 -3.27 -16.45
C CYS A 176 -13.33 -1.82 -16.90
N HIS A 177 -14.34 -1.56 -17.71
CA HIS A 177 -14.68 -0.23 -18.18
C HIS A 177 -16.18 -0.11 -18.49
N LYS A 178 -16.65 1.09 -18.59
CA LYS A 178 -17.92 1.41 -19.21
C LYS A 178 -17.69 1.66 -20.69
N MET A 179 -18.36 0.87 -21.54
CA MET A 179 -18.20 0.94 -23.00
C MET A 179 -18.85 2.19 -23.61
N TYR A 180 -18.60 2.41 -24.89
CA TYR A 180 -19.34 3.32 -25.72
C TYR A 180 -20.81 2.95 -25.76
N LYS A 181 -21.62 3.88 -26.20
CA LYS A 181 -23.05 3.67 -26.36
C LYS A 181 -23.33 2.61 -27.42
N SER A 182 -24.01 1.55 -27.03
CA SER A 182 -24.40 0.46 -27.92
C SER A 182 -25.71 0.76 -28.66
N SER A 183 -26.15 -0.15 -29.54
CA SER A 183 -27.34 0.02 -30.37
C SER A 183 -28.65 0.09 -29.56
N ASP A 184 -28.67 -0.43 -28.34
CA ASP A 184 -29.81 -0.34 -27.41
C ASP A 184 -29.89 1.02 -26.68
N GLY A 185 -28.92 1.89 -26.91
CA GLY A 185 -28.85 3.23 -26.33
C GLY A 185 -28.18 3.28 -24.97
N ASN A 186 -27.64 2.19 -24.44
CA ASN A 186 -26.96 2.10 -23.15
C ASN A 186 -25.45 1.99 -23.28
N ASN A 187 -24.75 2.44 -22.23
CA ASN A 187 -23.33 2.19 -22.06
C ASN A 187 -23.17 0.98 -21.14
N HIS A 188 -22.88 -0.17 -21.70
CA HIS A 188 -22.65 -1.38 -20.93
C HIS A 188 -21.24 -1.41 -20.32
N GLN A 189 -21.07 -2.22 -19.30
CA GLN A 189 -19.78 -2.51 -18.71
C GLN A 189 -19.21 -3.80 -19.30
N ALA A 190 -17.91 -3.88 -19.41
CA ALA A 190 -17.20 -5.07 -19.85
C ALA A 190 -15.81 -5.16 -19.22
N ASN A 191 -15.23 -6.34 -19.27
CA ASN A 191 -13.85 -6.54 -18.88
C ASN A 191 -12.89 -6.03 -19.96
N VAL A 192 -11.76 -5.49 -19.52
CA VAL A 192 -10.64 -5.09 -20.37
C VAL A 192 -9.44 -5.97 -20.03
N THR A 193 -8.85 -6.57 -21.05
CA THR A 193 -7.57 -7.26 -20.94
C THR A 193 -6.55 -6.59 -21.86
N ILE A 194 -5.32 -6.43 -21.38
CA ILE A 194 -4.23 -5.81 -22.13
C ILE A 194 -2.97 -6.63 -21.90
N GLU A 195 -2.23 -6.87 -22.97
CA GLU A 195 -0.89 -7.45 -22.94
C GLU A 195 0.13 -6.41 -23.43
N VAL A 196 1.20 -6.26 -22.69
CA VAL A 196 2.28 -5.31 -22.98
C VAL A 196 3.60 -6.08 -23.02
N ASP A 197 4.34 -5.93 -24.09
CA ASP A 197 5.75 -6.29 -24.15
C ASP A 197 6.55 -5.37 -23.22
N MET A 198 7.09 -5.90 -22.15
CA MET A 198 7.73 -5.13 -21.08
C MET A 198 9.04 -4.45 -21.50
N PRO A 199 9.90 -5.04 -22.35
CA PRO A 199 11.09 -4.38 -22.86
C PRO A 199 10.77 -3.18 -23.76
N SER A 200 9.93 -3.37 -24.75
CA SER A 200 9.58 -2.30 -25.69
C SER A 200 8.51 -1.34 -25.17
N MET A 201 7.79 -1.70 -24.12
CA MET A 201 6.58 -0.99 -23.66
C MET A 201 5.63 -0.73 -24.83
N THR A 202 5.23 -1.80 -25.49
CA THR A 202 4.28 -1.78 -26.60
C THR A 202 3.12 -2.69 -26.26
N ILE A 203 1.88 -2.22 -26.44
CA ILE A 203 0.69 -3.06 -26.31
C ILE A 203 0.69 -4.01 -27.52
N THR A 204 0.77 -5.29 -27.28
CA THR A 204 0.84 -6.35 -28.29
C THR A 204 -0.50 -7.01 -28.53
N ASP A 205 -1.36 -7.03 -27.51
CA ASP A 205 -2.73 -7.52 -27.61
C ASP A 205 -3.65 -6.80 -26.62
N SER A 206 -4.93 -6.67 -26.98
CA SER A 206 -5.95 -6.13 -26.08
C SER A 206 -7.35 -6.56 -26.51
N TYR A 207 -8.24 -6.72 -25.53
CA TYR A 207 -9.65 -6.95 -25.75
C TYR A 207 -10.49 -6.04 -24.84
N THR A 208 -11.42 -5.31 -25.44
CA THR A 208 -12.24 -4.27 -24.78
C THR A 208 -13.74 -4.45 -25.03
N GLY A 209 -14.16 -5.63 -25.43
CA GLY A 209 -15.55 -6.00 -25.64
C GLY A 209 -16.06 -6.94 -24.55
N VAL A 210 -17.33 -7.29 -24.67
CA VAL A 210 -17.94 -8.33 -23.82
C VAL A 210 -17.40 -9.69 -24.25
N MET A 211 -16.84 -10.44 -23.31
CA MET A 211 -16.44 -11.82 -23.55
C MET A 211 -17.64 -12.74 -23.34
N ASN A 212 -17.98 -13.48 -24.38
CA ASN A 212 -19.01 -14.49 -24.29
C ASN A 212 -18.45 -15.79 -23.70
N VAL A 213 -19.24 -16.47 -22.88
CA VAL A 213 -19.03 -17.84 -22.38
C VAL A 213 -20.16 -18.75 -22.86
N ASP A 214 -20.04 -20.08 -22.70
CA ASP A 214 -20.92 -21.09 -23.33
C ASP A 214 -22.43 -20.83 -23.16
N TYR A 215 -22.84 -20.20 -22.07
CA TYR A 215 -24.27 -20.01 -21.74
C TYR A 215 -24.60 -18.56 -21.36
N GLY A 216 -23.76 -17.60 -21.74
CA GLY A 216 -23.99 -16.20 -21.44
C GLY A 216 -22.82 -15.32 -21.80
N TYR A 217 -22.58 -14.31 -20.98
CA TYR A 217 -21.47 -13.38 -21.12
C TYR A 217 -21.05 -12.83 -19.76
N VAL A 218 -19.75 -12.57 -19.59
CA VAL A 218 -19.21 -11.93 -18.40
C VAL A 218 -19.20 -10.42 -18.60
N SER A 219 -20.11 -9.73 -17.94
CA SER A 219 -20.19 -8.26 -17.91
C SER A 219 -20.52 -7.78 -16.50
N HIS A 220 -20.44 -6.48 -16.28
CA HIS A 220 -20.63 -5.87 -14.96
C HIS A 220 -19.78 -6.53 -13.88
N SER A 221 -18.55 -6.86 -14.22
CA SER A 221 -17.66 -7.58 -13.32
C SER A 221 -17.17 -6.66 -12.22
N PHE A 222 -17.34 -7.06 -10.97
CA PHE A 222 -17.05 -6.25 -9.80
C PHE A 222 -15.63 -6.41 -9.31
N ASN A 223 -15.05 -7.60 -9.42
CA ASN A 223 -13.67 -7.85 -8.99
C ASN A 223 -12.98 -8.78 -9.98
N GLN A 224 -11.92 -8.28 -10.59
CA GLN A 224 -11.17 -8.99 -11.61
C GLN A 224 -9.82 -9.45 -11.05
N PHE A 225 -9.45 -10.67 -11.40
CA PHE A 225 -8.12 -11.20 -11.13
C PHE A 225 -7.51 -11.75 -12.41
N ILE A 226 -6.20 -11.67 -12.49
CA ILE A 226 -5.42 -12.28 -13.56
C ILE A 226 -4.14 -12.90 -12.97
N LYS A 227 -3.84 -14.11 -13.36
CA LYS A 227 -2.67 -14.87 -12.94
C LYS A 227 -2.11 -15.66 -14.13
N THR A 228 -0.92 -16.18 -13.96
CA THR A 228 -0.29 -17.09 -14.90
C THR A 228 -0.15 -18.48 -14.28
N ASP A 229 -0.33 -19.52 -15.09
CA ASP A 229 -0.13 -20.93 -14.73
C ASP A 229 0.76 -21.59 -15.80
N GLY A 230 2.04 -21.64 -15.55
CA GLY A 230 3.03 -21.94 -16.58
C GLY A 230 2.94 -20.93 -17.72
N ASN A 231 2.66 -21.39 -18.93
CA ASN A 231 2.51 -20.53 -20.10
C ASN A 231 1.06 -20.08 -20.36
N HIS A 232 0.10 -20.45 -19.50
CA HIS A 232 -1.30 -20.05 -19.67
C HIS A 232 -1.66 -18.85 -18.84
N ILE A 233 -2.60 -18.05 -19.34
CA ILE A 233 -3.24 -16.95 -18.62
C ILE A 233 -4.53 -17.48 -18.02
N VAL A 234 -4.78 -17.16 -16.75
CA VAL A 234 -6.02 -17.48 -16.04
C VAL A 234 -6.60 -16.21 -15.44
N ALA A 235 -7.86 -15.95 -15.71
CA ALA A 235 -8.58 -14.82 -15.18
C ALA A 235 -9.79 -15.29 -14.37
N LEU A 236 -10.12 -14.56 -13.31
CA LEU A 236 -11.33 -14.76 -12.52
C LEU A 236 -12.11 -13.46 -12.49
N ASP A 237 -13.38 -13.53 -12.81
CA ASP A 237 -14.28 -12.39 -12.84
C ASP A 237 -15.51 -12.66 -11.98
N HIS A 238 -15.97 -11.66 -11.25
CA HIS A 238 -17.23 -11.69 -10.54
C HIS A 238 -18.29 -10.96 -11.37
N GLY A 239 -19.12 -11.73 -12.08
CA GLY A 239 -20.13 -11.20 -12.97
C GLY A 239 -21.53 -11.11 -12.31
N ASP A 240 -22.29 -10.10 -12.66
CA ASP A 240 -23.70 -9.94 -12.25
C ASP A 240 -24.70 -10.11 -13.40
N ALA A 241 -24.20 -10.37 -14.60
CA ALA A 241 -25.02 -10.74 -15.76
C ALA A 241 -25.13 -12.26 -15.89
N HIS A 242 -25.46 -12.80 -17.04
CA HIS A 242 -25.50 -14.24 -17.25
C HIS A 242 -24.10 -14.83 -17.52
N PRO A 243 -23.68 -15.82 -16.69
CA PRO A 243 -24.25 -16.23 -15.41
C PRO A 243 -23.89 -15.26 -14.28
N ARG A 244 -24.73 -15.17 -13.26
CA ARG A 244 -24.38 -14.50 -12.00
C ARG A 244 -23.46 -15.42 -11.20
N SER A 245 -22.19 -15.29 -11.41
CA SER A 245 -21.24 -16.25 -10.87
C SER A 245 -19.84 -15.67 -10.75
N ALA A 246 -18.99 -16.37 -9.99
CA ALA A 246 -17.55 -16.25 -10.15
C ALA A 246 -17.14 -17.11 -11.34
N VAL A 247 -16.68 -16.51 -12.42
CA VAL A 247 -16.31 -17.18 -13.66
C VAL A 247 -14.78 -17.25 -13.76
N LEU A 248 -14.23 -18.45 -13.80
CA LEU A 248 -12.83 -18.69 -14.08
C LEU A 248 -12.65 -18.96 -15.59
N VAL A 249 -11.78 -18.18 -16.21
CA VAL A 249 -11.45 -18.29 -17.63
C VAL A 249 -9.98 -18.66 -17.75
N LYS A 250 -9.71 -19.74 -18.49
CA LYS A 250 -8.36 -20.14 -18.87
C LYS A 250 -8.19 -19.94 -20.37
N TYR A 251 -7.26 -19.10 -20.75
CA TYR A 251 -6.96 -18.86 -22.16
C TYR A 251 -6.20 -20.04 -22.74
N ASN A 252 -6.71 -20.57 -23.86
CA ASN A 252 -6.12 -21.73 -24.53
C ASN A 252 -4.82 -21.38 -25.27
N SER A 253 -4.66 -20.10 -25.63
CA SER A 253 -3.40 -19.58 -26.17
C SER A 253 -2.37 -19.40 -25.07
N ASP A 254 -1.15 -19.74 -25.34
CA ASP A 254 -0.01 -19.47 -24.49
C ASP A 254 0.90 -18.37 -25.10
N PHE A 255 1.92 -17.95 -24.38
CA PHE A 255 2.82 -16.87 -24.78
C PHE A 255 3.65 -17.17 -26.04
N THR A 256 3.51 -18.34 -26.65
CA THR A 256 4.24 -18.73 -27.88
C THR A 256 3.39 -18.63 -29.14
N THR A 257 2.07 -18.49 -29.02
CA THR A 257 1.11 -18.65 -30.12
C THR A 257 0.55 -17.33 -30.66
N GLY A 258 0.84 -16.19 -30.06
CA GLY A 258 0.41 -14.86 -30.54
C GLY A 258 -0.71 -14.26 -29.69
N LYS A 259 -1.83 -13.82 -30.29
CA LYS A 259 -2.92 -13.15 -29.59
C LYS A 259 -3.54 -14.00 -28.49
N PHE A 260 -3.65 -13.45 -27.28
CA PHE A 260 -4.12 -14.13 -26.06
C PHE A 260 -5.59 -13.88 -25.76
N PHE A 261 -6.17 -12.76 -26.21
CA PHE A 261 -7.47 -12.29 -25.80
C PHE A 261 -8.50 -12.41 -26.93
N PRO A 262 -9.03 -13.64 -27.16
CA PRO A 262 -10.05 -13.84 -28.19
C PRO A 262 -11.37 -13.18 -27.81
N SER A 263 -12.13 -12.79 -28.80
CA SER A 263 -13.49 -12.26 -28.62
C SER A 263 -14.57 -13.32 -28.46
N TYR A 264 -14.21 -14.58 -28.66
CA TYR A 264 -15.15 -15.71 -28.66
C TYR A 264 -14.73 -16.76 -27.63
N PHE A 265 -15.71 -17.32 -26.91
CA PHE A 265 -15.48 -18.31 -25.87
C PHE A 265 -14.94 -19.64 -26.39
N GLU A 266 -15.13 -20.00 -27.65
CA GLU A 266 -14.56 -21.21 -28.27
C GLU A 266 -13.03 -21.25 -28.22
N GLN A 267 -12.40 -20.12 -27.97
CA GLN A 267 -10.95 -20.00 -27.84
C GLN A 267 -10.48 -19.97 -26.37
N VAL A 268 -11.37 -20.10 -25.42
CA VAL A 268 -11.09 -20.16 -23.99
C VAL A 268 -11.79 -21.36 -23.37
N SER A 269 -11.18 -21.88 -22.29
CA SER A 269 -11.87 -22.81 -21.39
C SER A 269 -12.37 -22.04 -20.19
N ASN A 270 -13.57 -22.32 -19.72
CA ASN A 270 -14.16 -21.62 -18.60
C ASN A 270 -14.97 -22.55 -17.68
N ILE A 271 -15.23 -22.09 -16.46
CA ILE A 271 -16.09 -22.75 -15.49
C ILE A 271 -16.72 -21.74 -14.56
N ASP A 272 -18.00 -21.92 -14.23
CA ASP A 272 -18.63 -21.24 -13.11
C ASP A 272 -18.11 -21.83 -11.80
N VAL A 273 -17.31 -21.06 -11.10
CA VAL A 273 -16.75 -21.49 -9.81
C VAL A 273 -17.81 -21.54 -8.73
N VAL A 274 -18.66 -20.51 -8.68
CA VAL A 274 -19.86 -20.46 -7.84
C VAL A 274 -20.91 -19.67 -8.59
N THR A 275 -22.08 -20.27 -8.79
CA THR A 275 -23.26 -19.58 -9.28
C THR A 275 -24.03 -19.03 -8.09
N TYR A 276 -24.29 -17.73 -8.11
CA TYR A 276 -25.03 -17.06 -7.06
C TYR A 276 -26.53 -17.16 -7.31
N PRO A 277 -27.35 -17.40 -6.25
CA PRO A 277 -28.80 -17.50 -6.39
C PRO A 277 -29.39 -16.23 -7.01
N GLU A 278 -30.24 -16.39 -8.02
CA GLU A 278 -31.00 -15.28 -8.57
C GLU A 278 -32.19 -14.95 -7.64
N TYR A 279 -32.21 -13.77 -7.07
CA TYR A 279 -33.40 -13.23 -6.46
C TYR A 279 -34.20 -12.48 -7.54
N THR A 280 -35.32 -13.05 -8.01
CA THR A 280 -36.29 -12.53 -8.98
C THR A 280 -35.77 -11.59 -10.07
N ALA A 281 -36.08 -11.92 -11.31
CA ALA A 281 -35.69 -11.28 -12.56
C ALA A 281 -35.43 -9.76 -12.46
N GLY A 282 -34.21 -9.37 -12.78
CA GLY A 282 -33.84 -7.97 -13.07
C GLY A 282 -33.14 -7.22 -11.98
N HIS A 283 -32.68 -7.84 -10.91
CA HIS A 283 -32.05 -7.14 -9.81
C HIS A 283 -30.64 -7.70 -9.48
N TYR A 284 -29.74 -6.79 -9.24
CA TYR A 284 -28.37 -6.76 -8.73
C TYR A 284 -27.91 -7.96 -7.87
N ASN A 285 -26.66 -8.07 -7.56
CA ASN A 285 -26.07 -9.05 -6.65
C ASN A 285 -26.59 -8.89 -5.21
N TYR A 286 -27.82 -9.32 -4.94
CA TYR A 286 -28.43 -9.24 -3.60
C TYR A 286 -27.84 -10.19 -2.58
N THR A 287 -27.08 -11.17 -3.02
CA THR A 287 -26.38 -12.09 -2.09
C THR A 287 -25.28 -11.40 -1.33
N GLY A 288 -24.87 -10.20 -1.75
CA GLY A 288 -23.71 -9.53 -1.22
C GLY A 288 -22.43 -10.33 -1.40
N ALA A 289 -22.38 -11.19 -2.44
CA ALA A 289 -21.22 -12.00 -2.72
C ALA A 289 -20.04 -11.12 -3.11
N ALA A 290 -18.87 -11.40 -2.54
CA ALA A 290 -17.63 -10.70 -2.83
C ALA A 290 -16.48 -11.69 -3.00
N ILE A 291 -15.82 -11.65 -4.17
CA ILE A 291 -14.59 -12.38 -4.39
C ILE A 291 -13.44 -11.54 -3.83
N GLY A 292 -12.69 -12.08 -2.88
CA GLY A 292 -11.59 -11.36 -2.24
C GLY A 292 -10.21 -11.91 -2.57
N GLY A 293 -10.12 -13.14 -3.12
CA GLY A 293 -8.83 -13.74 -3.43
C GLY A 293 -8.87 -14.78 -4.53
N PHE A 294 -7.82 -14.78 -5.35
CA PHE A 294 -7.57 -15.77 -6.37
C PHE A 294 -6.07 -16.04 -6.52
N ASP A 295 -5.68 -17.31 -6.50
CA ASP A 295 -4.30 -17.68 -6.80
C ASP A 295 -4.21 -19.13 -7.34
N VAL A 296 -3.03 -19.47 -7.86
CA VAL A 296 -2.70 -20.72 -8.51
C VAL A 296 -1.89 -21.60 -7.55
N SER A 297 -2.41 -22.77 -7.18
CA SER A 297 -1.67 -23.79 -6.42
C SER A 297 -0.97 -24.77 -7.34
N SER A 298 -0.27 -25.75 -6.74
CA SER A 298 0.34 -26.86 -7.49
C SER A 298 -0.70 -27.77 -8.19
N SER A 299 -1.90 -27.87 -7.64
CA SER A 299 -2.95 -28.79 -8.12
C SER A 299 -4.22 -28.13 -8.59
N SER A 300 -4.49 -26.90 -8.17
CA SER A 300 -5.80 -26.26 -8.35
C SER A 300 -5.68 -24.74 -8.54
N TYR A 301 -6.75 -24.15 -9.01
CA TYR A 301 -7.02 -22.72 -8.91
C TYR A 301 -7.85 -22.48 -7.65
N ILE A 302 -7.36 -21.63 -6.75
CA ILE A 302 -8.00 -21.37 -5.44
C ILE A 302 -8.70 -20.03 -5.50
N VAL A 303 -10.00 -20.03 -5.20
CA VAL A 303 -10.86 -18.85 -5.16
C VAL A 303 -11.42 -18.69 -3.76
N ALA A 304 -11.19 -17.54 -3.14
CA ALA A 304 -11.73 -17.19 -1.83
C ALA A 304 -12.82 -16.11 -1.97
N GLN A 305 -13.95 -16.33 -1.35
CA GLN A 305 -15.12 -15.45 -1.44
C GLN A 305 -15.95 -15.45 -0.17
N SER A 306 -16.74 -14.41 0.02
CA SER A 306 -17.79 -14.37 1.02
C SER A 306 -19.15 -14.23 0.33
N THR A 307 -20.12 -14.99 0.77
CA THR A 307 -21.49 -14.95 0.27
C THR A 307 -22.45 -15.48 1.34
N VAL A 308 -23.77 -15.25 1.12
CA VAL A 308 -24.81 -15.90 1.91
C VAL A 308 -24.82 -17.41 1.65
N ASP A 309 -25.58 -18.15 2.43
CA ASP A 309 -25.71 -19.60 2.25
C ASP A 309 -26.28 -19.92 0.87
N LEU A 310 -25.54 -20.69 0.07
CA LEU A 310 -25.91 -21.03 -1.31
C LEU A 310 -27.06 -22.02 -1.39
N ASP A 311 -27.35 -22.75 -0.30
CA ASP A 311 -28.46 -23.70 -0.21
C ASP A 311 -29.78 -23.05 0.26
N TYR A 312 -29.74 -21.81 0.76
CA TYR A 312 -30.85 -21.11 1.39
C TYR A 312 -31.02 -19.66 0.91
N ILE A 313 -31.75 -19.46 -0.15
CA ILE A 313 -31.89 -18.17 -0.85
C ILE A 313 -32.66 -17.09 -0.06
N ASN A 314 -33.45 -17.43 0.94
CA ASN A 314 -34.49 -16.54 1.43
C ASN A 314 -34.40 -16.05 2.86
N THR A 315 -33.36 -16.36 3.63
CA THR A 315 -33.40 -16.13 5.07
C THR A 315 -32.14 -15.54 5.70
N SER A 316 -30.99 -15.63 5.06
CA SER A 316 -29.75 -15.16 5.67
C SER A 316 -29.12 -14.01 4.90
N GLU A 317 -29.03 -12.85 5.54
CA GLU A 317 -28.21 -11.74 5.08
C GLU A 317 -26.74 -11.89 5.54
N THR A 318 -26.46 -12.87 6.39
CA THR A 318 -25.12 -13.10 6.96
C THR A 318 -24.23 -13.85 5.97
N ARG A 319 -23.15 -13.21 5.54
CA ARG A 319 -22.17 -13.79 4.63
C ARG A 319 -21.16 -14.66 5.36
N ASN A 320 -20.94 -15.84 4.83
CA ASN A 320 -19.93 -16.80 5.24
C ASN A 320 -18.76 -16.83 4.24
N VAL A 321 -17.60 -17.31 4.70
CA VAL A 321 -16.42 -17.49 3.86
C VAL A 321 -16.44 -18.88 3.23
N TYR A 322 -16.20 -18.90 1.92
CA TYR A 322 -16.08 -20.10 1.10
C TYR A 322 -14.77 -20.09 0.32
N VAL A 323 -14.23 -21.28 0.07
CA VAL A 323 -13.06 -21.49 -0.79
C VAL A 323 -13.38 -22.56 -1.81
N SER A 324 -13.28 -22.18 -3.08
CA SER A 324 -13.37 -23.11 -4.20
C SER A 324 -11.97 -23.53 -4.64
N ALA A 325 -11.80 -24.81 -4.93
CA ALA A 325 -10.61 -25.38 -5.54
C ALA A 325 -10.99 -26.03 -6.89
N VAL A 326 -10.64 -25.36 -7.96
CA VAL A 326 -10.92 -25.78 -9.33
C VAL A 326 -9.70 -26.53 -9.88
N SER A 327 -9.90 -27.71 -10.46
CA SER A 327 -8.83 -28.48 -11.09
C SER A 327 -8.20 -27.72 -12.27
N LYS A 328 -6.94 -28.02 -12.58
CA LYS A 328 -6.19 -27.33 -13.65
C LYS A 328 -6.77 -27.50 -15.05
N ASP A 329 -7.52 -28.56 -15.27
CA ASP A 329 -8.25 -28.85 -16.52
C ASP A 329 -9.67 -28.30 -16.53
N LEU A 330 -10.07 -27.58 -15.46
CA LEU A 330 -11.41 -27.03 -15.23
C LEU A 330 -12.54 -28.09 -15.16
N SER A 331 -12.22 -29.38 -15.02
CA SER A 331 -13.22 -30.46 -15.03
C SER A 331 -13.93 -30.64 -13.69
N THR A 332 -13.34 -30.17 -12.59
CA THR A 332 -13.90 -30.31 -11.24
C THR A 332 -13.74 -29.02 -10.44
N ASN A 333 -14.73 -28.76 -9.60
CA ASN A 333 -14.73 -27.66 -8.64
C ASN A 333 -15.16 -28.20 -7.28
N LYS A 334 -14.32 -28.03 -6.26
CA LYS A 334 -14.62 -28.40 -4.89
C LYS A 334 -14.85 -27.14 -4.07
N LEU A 335 -16.09 -26.96 -3.61
CA LEU A 335 -16.47 -25.85 -2.73
C LEU A 335 -16.32 -26.26 -1.26
N ASN A 336 -15.51 -25.53 -0.51
CA ASN A 336 -15.30 -25.70 0.92
C ASN A 336 -15.93 -24.53 1.67
N LYS A 337 -16.92 -24.78 2.54
CA LYS A 337 -17.45 -23.79 3.46
C LYS A 337 -16.49 -23.66 4.64
N ILE A 338 -15.93 -22.46 4.85
CA ILE A 338 -14.90 -22.22 5.88
C ILE A 338 -15.53 -21.77 7.19
N THR A 339 -16.60 -20.97 7.13
CA THR A 339 -17.31 -20.46 8.30
C THR A 339 -18.80 -20.84 8.28
N SER A 340 -19.45 -20.83 9.46
CA SER A 340 -20.88 -21.05 9.61
C SER A 340 -21.40 -20.08 10.68
N TYR A 341 -21.46 -18.80 10.31
CA TYR A 341 -22.00 -17.76 11.17
C TYR A 341 -23.52 -17.87 11.24
N ALA A 342 -24.07 -17.56 12.41
CA ALA A 342 -25.51 -17.58 12.61
C ALA A 342 -26.19 -16.44 11.85
N GLU A 343 -27.42 -16.69 11.39
CA GLU A 343 -28.23 -15.66 10.74
C GLU A 343 -28.43 -14.42 11.62
N GLY A 344 -28.50 -13.24 10.99
CA GLY A 344 -28.69 -11.97 11.67
C GLY A 344 -27.47 -11.50 12.48
N THR A 345 -26.32 -12.15 12.32
CA THR A 345 -25.05 -11.69 12.91
C THR A 345 -24.20 -10.99 11.83
N ASP A 346 -23.10 -10.32 12.25
CA ASP A 346 -22.22 -9.62 11.34
C ASP A 346 -21.69 -10.54 10.24
N SER A 347 -21.64 -10.03 9.03
CA SER A 347 -21.12 -10.72 7.87
C SER A 347 -19.59 -10.76 7.85
N ALA A 348 -19.03 -11.80 7.22
CA ALA A 348 -17.62 -11.81 6.87
C ALA A 348 -17.34 -10.81 5.74
N SER A 349 -16.23 -10.07 5.83
CA SER A 349 -15.71 -9.25 4.72
C SER A 349 -15.33 -10.12 3.52
N ALA A 350 -15.02 -9.50 2.38
CA ALA A 350 -14.34 -10.18 1.28
C ALA A 350 -13.00 -10.74 1.78
N PRO A 351 -12.75 -12.05 1.69
CA PRO A 351 -11.56 -12.67 2.26
C PRO A 351 -10.33 -12.40 1.41
N GLN A 352 -9.18 -12.17 2.03
CA GLN A 352 -7.90 -12.06 1.34
C GLN A 352 -7.20 -13.42 1.30
N LEU A 353 -6.71 -13.81 0.14
CA LEU A 353 -5.96 -15.05 -0.08
C LEU A 353 -4.49 -14.71 -0.35
N VAL A 354 -3.62 -15.18 0.51
CA VAL A 354 -2.17 -14.92 0.43
C VAL A 354 -1.43 -16.22 0.16
N LYS A 355 -0.74 -16.30 -0.96
CA LYS A 355 0.04 -17.48 -1.32
C LYS A 355 1.30 -17.57 -0.48
N ILE A 356 1.41 -18.61 0.34
CA ILE A 356 2.65 -18.92 1.10
C ILE A 356 3.65 -19.63 0.19
N ASN A 357 3.18 -20.62 -0.53
CA ASN A 357 3.91 -21.36 -1.56
C ASN A 357 2.90 -22.10 -2.45
N ASN A 358 3.35 -22.91 -3.41
CA ASN A 358 2.46 -23.62 -4.33
C ASN A 358 1.53 -24.65 -3.65
N ASN A 359 1.76 -25.00 -2.40
CA ASN A 359 0.99 -26.02 -1.67
C ASN A 359 0.23 -25.45 -0.46
N SER A 360 0.40 -24.18 -0.15
CA SER A 360 -0.18 -23.60 1.07
C SER A 360 -0.51 -22.11 0.89
N PHE A 361 -1.64 -21.72 1.47
CA PHE A 361 -2.13 -20.35 1.47
C PHE A 361 -2.49 -19.92 2.90
N LEU A 362 -2.52 -18.61 3.13
CA LEU A 362 -3.17 -17.99 4.27
C LEU A 362 -4.45 -17.32 3.78
N LEU A 363 -5.55 -17.61 4.42
CA LEU A 363 -6.83 -16.97 4.21
C LEU A 363 -7.10 -16.04 5.41
N LEU A 364 -7.48 -14.78 5.13
CA LEU A 364 -7.84 -13.79 6.15
C LEU A 364 -9.19 -13.16 5.80
N TRP A 365 -9.99 -12.85 6.82
CA TRP A 365 -11.22 -12.06 6.66
C TRP A 365 -11.49 -11.26 7.93
N ALA A 366 -12.13 -10.12 7.77
CA ALA A 366 -12.56 -9.30 8.88
C ALA A 366 -14.02 -9.60 9.24
N ARG A 367 -14.36 -9.41 10.50
CA ARG A 367 -15.73 -9.47 11.00
C ARG A 367 -15.80 -8.66 12.31
N ASP A 368 -16.64 -7.64 12.32
CA ASP A 368 -16.68 -6.66 13.40
C ASP A 368 -15.30 -6.01 13.59
N THR A 369 -14.74 -5.96 14.78
CA THR A 369 -13.42 -5.41 15.09
C THR A 369 -12.29 -6.44 15.00
N LYS A 370 -12.56 -7.63 14.45
CA LYS A 370 -11.65 -8.77 14.47
C LYS A 370 -11.26 -9.25 13.11
N VAL A 371 -10.05 -9.73 13.02
CA VAL A 371 -9.53 -10.46 11.86
C VAL A 371 -9.42 -11.94 12.23
N SER A 372 -10.01 -12.77 11.39
CA SER A 372 -9.85 -14.22 11.46
C SER A 372 -8.93 -14.71 10.37
N CYS A 373 -8.16 -15.77 10.63
CA CYS A 373 -7.28 -16.38 9.65
C CYS A 373 -7.17 -17.88 9.79
N VAL A 374 -6.84 -18.54 8.69
CA VAL A 374 -6.57 -19.98 8.66
C VAL A 374 -5.64 -20.31 7.49
N LYS A 375 -4.85 -21.36 7.61
CA LYS A 375 -4.09 -21.90 6.49
C LYS A 375 -4.95 -22.80 5.63
N LEU A 376 -4.62 -22.82 4.33
CA LEU A 376 -5.23 -23.74 3.37
C LEU A 376 -4.15 -24.60 2.69
N ASN A 377 -4.52 -25.81 2.33
CA ASN A 377 -3.76 -26.68 1.46
C ASN A 377 -3.91 -26.30 -0.02
N ALA A 378 -3.14 -26.95 -0.91
CA ALA A 378 -3.20 -26.73 -2.36
C ALA A 378 -4.59 -27.03 -2.99
N ASP A 379 -5.40 -27.84 -2.34
CA ASP A 379 -6.78 -28.20 -2.74
C ASP A 379 -7.86 -27.36 -2.05
N GLY A 380 -7.50 -26.24 -1.44
CA GLY A 380 -8.41 -25.31 -0.77
C GLY A 380 -8.98 -25.81 0.57
N THR A 381 -8.57 -26.99 1.05
CA THR A 381 -8.99 -27.50 2.36
C THR A 381 -8.27 -26.78 3.49
N VAL A 382 -8.96 -26.65 4.62
CA VAL A 382 -8.41 -26.03 5.84
C VAL A 382 -7.26 -26.88 6.38
N ASN A 383 -6.17 -26.23 6.76
CA ASN A 383 -5.00 -26.82 7.39
C ASN A 383 -4.80 -26.20 8.79
N GLY A 384 -5.33 -26.84 9.82
CA GLY A 384 -5.31 -26.39 11.20
C GLY A 384 -6.65 -25.79 11.66
N SER A 385 -6.60 -24.90 12.63
CA SER A 385 -7.77 -24.21 13.20
C SER A 385 -7.85 -22.75 12.72
N ILE A 386 -9.04 -22.18 12.81
CA ILE A 386 -9.25 -20.74 12.62
C ILE A 386 -8.73 -20.01 13.87
N HIS A 387 -7.92 -19.00 13.66
CA HIS A 387 -7.40 -18.09 14.67
C HIS A 387 -8.04 -16.72 14.49
N THR A 388 -8.28 -16.00 15.59
CA THR A 388 -8.94 -14.68 15.56
C THR A 388 -8.23 -13.73 16.51
N PHE A 389 -7.99 -12.50 16.07
CA PHE A 389 -7.34 -11.44 16.86
C PHE A 389 -8.03 -10.10 16.60
N GLU A 390 -7.87 -9.16 17.53
CA GLU A 390 -8.34 -7.79 17.35
C GLU A 390 -7.53 -7.08 16.26
N GLY A 391 -8.21 -6.37 15.35
CA GLY A 391 -7.56 -5.65 14.26
C GLY A 391 -8.47 -5.44 13.07
N SER A 392 -7.90 -4.93 11.99
CA SER A 392 -8.61 -4.64 10.75
C SER A 392 -7.83 -5.14 9.54
N LEU A 393 -8.56 -5.44 8.47
CA LEU A 393 -8.02 -5.60 7.14
C LEU A 393 -8.21 -4.30 6.34
N SER A 394 -7.43 -4.16 5.31
CA SER A 394 -7.54 -3.05 4.35
C SER A 394 -7.63 -3.62 2.93
N ASP A 395 -7.70 -2.77 1.92
CA ASP A 395 -7.58 -3.20 0.52
C ASP A 395 -6.15 -3.63 0.14
N CYS A 396 -5.17 -3.44 1.04
CA CYS A 396 -3.79 -3.88 0.86
C CYS A 396 -3.67 -5.40 0.93
N GLN A 397 -3.22 -6.02 -0.15
CA GLN A 397 -2.87 -7.44 -0.16
C GLN A 397 -1.63 -7.68 0.74
N PRO A 398 -1.69 -8.59 1.73
CA PRO A 398 -0.53 -8.93 2.55
C PRO A 398 0.64 -9.51 1.75
N VAL A 399 1.85 -9.16 2.15
CA VAL A 399 3.10 -9.73 1.60
C VAL A 399 3.74 -10.68 2.60
N ILE A 400 4.45 -11.69 2.09
CA ILE A 400 5.16 -12.65 2.96
C ILE A 400 6.64 -12.29 3.01
N LYS A 401 7.15 -12.14 4.24
CA LYS A 401 8.56 -11.93 4.51
C LYS A 401 8.99 -12.64 5.78
N ASN A 402 10.08 -13.39 5.72
CA ASN A 402 10.67 -14.09 6.87
C ASN A 402 9.67 -14.92 7.67
N GLY A 403 8.77 -15.64 6.99
CA GLY A 403 7.75 -16.49 7.62
C GLY A 403 6.61 -15.72 8.29
N ARG A 404 6.43 -14.45 7.94
CA ARG A 404 5.33 -13.62 8.43
C ARG A 404 4.56 -13.02 7.27
N ALA A 405 3.24 -12.95 7.41
CA ALA A 405 2.36 -12.18 6.52
C ALA A 405 2.25 -10.75 7.07
N VAL A 406 2.51 -9.76 6.23
CA VAL A 406 2.56 -8.35 6.63
C VAL A 406 1.62 -7.54 5.76
N TRP A 407 0.77 -6.73 6.38
CA TRP A 407 -0.08 -5.74 5.73
C TRP A 407 -0.14 -4.47 6.54
N TYR A 408 -0.66 -3.42 5.96
CA TYR A 408 -0.90 -2.19 6.70
C TYR A 408 -2.35 -1.72 6.57
N VAL A 409 -2.78 -1.02 7.58
CA VAL A 409 -4.02 -0.26 7.61
C VAL A 409 -3.66 1.19 7.84
N TYR A 410 -4.30 2.12 7.13
CA TYR A 410 -4.21 3.51 7.52
C TYR A 410 -5.59 4.08 7.78
N ASP A 411 -5.68 4.91 8.81
CA ASP A 411 -6.88 5.68 9.14
C ASP A 411 -6.47 7.07 9.59
N LYS A 412 -6.95 8.08 8.88
CA LYS A 412 -6.61 9.49 9.10
C LYS A 412 -5.10 9.72 9.01
N ASN A 413 -4.41 9.85 10.14
CA ASN A 413 -2.99 10.17 10.22
C ASN A 413 -2.14 9.00 10.77
N ASN A 414 -2.70 7.82 10.87
CA ASN A 414 -2.01 6.66 11.43
C ASN A 414 -1.84 5.59 10.36
N VAL A 415 -0.65 5.05 10.27
CA VAL A 415 -0.38 3.80 9.53
C VAL A 415 -0.05 2.73 10.56
N THR A 416 -0.80 1.66 10.53
CA THR A 416 -0.62 0.51 11.41
C THR A 416 -0.16 -0.68 10.59
N PHE A 417 1.04 -1.16 10.85
CA PHE A 417 1.53 -2.41 10.26
C PHE A 417 1.15 -3.59 11.14
N ASN A 418 0.61 -4.61 10.51
CA ASN A 418 0.30 -5.88 11.12
C ASN A 418 1.23 -6.95 10.56
N SER A 419 1.74 -7.82 11.42
CA SER A 419 2.71 -8.85 11.07
C SER A 419 2.36 -10.15 11.76
N LEU A 420 1.77 -11.10 11.02
CA LEU A 420 1.28 -12.39 11.50
C LEU A 420 2.31 -13.48 11.22
N ASN A 421 2.67 -14.24 12.25
CA ASN A 421 3.62 -15.34 12.13
C ASN A 421 2.96 -16.57 11.51
N LEU A 422 3.46 -17.00 10.36
CA LEU A 422 2.91 -18.16 9.64
C LEU A 422 3.16 -19.50 10.36
N SER A 423 4.09 -19.58 11.28
CA SER A 423 4.32 -20.79 12.08
C SER A 423 3.44 -20.87 13.33
N ASN A 424 2.93 -19.73 13.79
CA ASN A 424 2.03 -19.60 14.92
C ASN A 424 1.05 -18.44 14.69
N LEU A 425 -0.17 -18.75 14.28
CA LEU A 425 -1.19 -17.76 13.92
C LEU A 425 -1.75 -16.95 15.11
N ASP A 426 -1.35 -17.26 16.34
CA ASP A 426 -1.63 -16.43 17.53
C ASP A 426 -0.55 -15.36 17.76
N ASP A 427 0.60 -15.43 17.07
CA ASP A 427 1.67 -14.45 17.17
C ASP A 427 1.46 -13.33 16.11
N ILE A 428 0.59 -12.41 16.43
CA ILE A 428 0.40 -11.15 15.71
C ILE A 428 1.17 -10.03 16.38
N LYS A 429 1.88 -9.24 15.58
CA LYS A 429 2.53 -7.99 16.00
C LYS A 429 1.90 -6.83 15.27
N THR A 430 1.55 -5.80 16.02
CA THR A 430 0.99 -4.56 15.49
C THR A 430 1.91 -3.41 15.86
N VAL A 431 2.25 -2.59 14.87
CA VAL A 431 3.12 -1.41 15.03
C VAL A 431 2.43 -0.20 14.44
N ASP A 432 2.11 0.77 15.30
CA ASP A 432 1.54 2.04 14.89
C ASP A 432 2.65 3.01 14.52
N VAL A 433 2.64 3.46 13.28
CA VAL A 433 3.54 4.48 12.76
C VAL A 433 2.77 5.78 12.67
N LYS A 434 3.16 6.75 13.46
CA LYS A 434 2.59 8.10 13.35
C LYS A 434 3.15 8.76 12.10
N THR A 435 2.35 8.83 11.05
CA THR A 435 2.69 9.51 9.79
C THR A 435 2.13 10.92 9.71
N GLY A 436 1.32 11.33 10.70
CA GLY A 436 0.74 12.66 10.76
C GLY A 436 1.71 13.72 11.26
N HIS A 437 1.54 14.95 10.74
CA HIS A 437 2.21 16.10 11.31
C HIS A 437 1.62 16.46 12.67
N ASP A 438 2.46 16.69 13.68
CA ASP A 438 2.03 17.36 14.91
C ASP A 438 1.94 18.87 14.64
N TYR A 439 0.74 19.31 14.26
CA TYR A 439 0.53 20.68 13.85
C TYR A 439 0.33 21.63 15.01
N GLU A 440 1.05 22.72 14.98
CA GLU A 440 0.61 23.97 15.60
C GLU A 440 -0.33 24.69 14.60
N THR A 441 -1.58 24.90 15.00
CA THR A 441 -2.62 25.45 14.12
C THR A 441 -2.86 26.91 14.42
N LYS A 442 -2.66 27.78 13.42
CA LYS A 442 -3.13 29.15 13.43
C LYS A 442 -4.51 29.21 12.80
N TYR A 443 -5.52 29.44 13.62
CA TYR A 443 -6.92 29.45 13.19
C TYR A 443 -7.27 30.64 12.28
N ALA A 444 -8.26 30.41 11.42
CA ALA A 444 -8.82 31.48 10.59
C ALA A 444 -9.47 32.62 11.40
N SER A 445 -9.52 33.80 10.83
CA SER A 445 -10.22 34.95 11.36
C SER A 445 -11.59 35.15 10.69
N LYS A 446 -12.38 36.09 11.19
CA LYS A 446 -13.68 36.45 10.59
C LYS A 446 -13.57 36.96 9.14
N THR A 447 -12.45 37.61 8.81
CA THR A 447 -12.23 38.26 7.51
C THR A 447 -11.29 37.45 6.62
N ASP A 448 -10.49 36.57 7.23
CA ASP A 448 -9.54 35.72 6.55
C ASP A 448 -9.82 34.26 6.93
N GLY A 449 -10.40 33.51 6.00
CA GLY A 449 -10.71 32.11 6.18
C GLY A 449 -9.47 31.20 6.11
N THR A 450 -8.26 31.75 6.00
CA THR A 450 -7.04 30.95 5.88
C THR A 450 -6.63 30.33 7.21
N VAL A 451 -6.55 29.03 7.23
CA VAL A 451 -5.94 28.22 8.32
C VAL A 451 -4.51 27.91 7.92
N THR A 452 -3.60 28.11 8.85
CA THR A 452 -2.20 27.71 8.68
C THR A 452 -1.84 26.71 9.76
N GLN A 453 -1.41 25.53 9.35
CA GLN A 453 -0.93 24.45 10.22
C GLN A 453 0.56 24.27 9.97
N THR A 454 1.38 24.46 11.00
CA THR A 454 2.83 24.27 10.90
C THR A 454 3.22 23.04 11.72
N CYS A 455 3.85 22.07 11.09
CA CYS A 455 4.34 20.89 11.81
C CYS A 455 5.50 21.28 12.74
N LYS A 456 5.38 20.95 14.02
CA LYS A 456 6.38 21.26 15.04
C LYS A 456 7.70 20.51 14.84
N SER A 457 7.64 19.33 14.20
CA SER A 457 8.81 18.48 14.02
C SER A 457 9.55 18.71 12.72
N CYS A 458 8.84 19.03 11.60
CA CYS A 458 9.46 19.17 10.27
C CYS A 458 9.28 20.54 9.63
N GLY A 459 8.54 21.46 10.27
CA GLY A 459 8.30 22.81 9.75
C GLY A 459 7.37 22.85 8.51
N TYR A 460 6.81 21.71 8.07
CA TYR A 460 5.87 21.70 6.96
C TYR A 460 4.66 22.60 7.25
N VAL A 461 4.28 23.43 6.27
CA VAL A 461 3.17 24.36 6.38
C VAL A 461 2.04 23.94 5.47
N ASN A 462 0.95 23.50 6.08
CA ASN A 462 -0.32 23.23 5.40
C ASN A 462 -1.20 24.50 5.49
N LYS A 463 -1.72 24.95 4.35
CA LYS A 463 -2.65 26.10 4.29
C LYS A 463 -3.90 25.70 3.54
N PHE A 464 -5.05 25.98 4.13
CA PHE A 464 -6.34 25.76 3.50
C PHE A 464 -7.33 26.85 3.94
N THR A 465 -8.45 26.94 3.26
CA THR A 465 -9.49 27.92 3.57
C THR A 465 -10.70 27.24 4.19
N VAL A 466 -11.32 27.92 5.14
CA VAL A 466 -12.57 27.53 5.78
C VAL A 466 -13.58 28.66 5.71
N PRO A 467 -14.88 28.40 5.86
CA PRO A 467 -15.89 29.44 5.81
C PRO A 467 -15.63 30.58 6.79
N THR A 468 -15.87 31.79 6.33
CA THR A 468 -15.80 33.05 7.14
C THR A 468 -17.13 33.43 7.78
N SER A 469 -18.13 32.55 7.67
CA SER A 469 -19.44 32.66 8.32
C SER A 469 -19.97 31.29 8.68
N THR A 470 -20.84 31.23 9.68
CA THR A 470 -21.56 30.01 10.09
C THR A 470 -23.04 30.16 9.77
N THR A 471 -23.59 29.27 8.96
CA THR A 471 -25.02 29.23 8.70
C THR A 471 -25.57 27.87 9.19
N VAL A 472 -26.54 27.93 10.09
CA VAL A 472 -27.19 26.76 10.67
C VAL A 472 -28.66 26.83 10.35
N TYR A 473 -29.20 25.76 9.81
CA TYR A 473 -30.63 25.63 9.55
C TYR A 473 -31.24 24.71 10.60
N TRP A 474 -32.43 25.09 11.11
CA TRP A 474 -33.10 24.42 12.21
C TRP A 474 -34.45 23.86 11.77
N ARG A 475 -34.81 22.69 12.26
CA ARG A 475 -36.14 22.10 12.16
C ARG A 475 -36.62 21.79 13.57
N THR A 476 -37.49 22.67 14.12
CA THR A 476 -38.04 22.57 15.50
C THR A 476 -39.35 21.80 15.56
N ASP A 477 -40.02 21.65 14.43
CA ASP A 477 -41.19 20.82 14.26
C ASP A 477 -40.85 19.62 13.36
N LEU A 478 -40.72 18.45 13.96
CA LEU A 478 -40.30 17.24 13.27
C LEU A 478 -41.36 16.61 12.38
N SER A 479 -42.63 17.08 12.48
CA SER A 479 -43.68 16.72 11.54
C SER A 479 -43.55 17.44 10.19
N ASN A 480 -42.72 18.46 10.11
CA ASN A 480 -42.40 19.23 8.92
C ASN A 480 -41.03 18.78 8.32
N THR A 481 -40.92 18.87 7.00
CA THR A 481 -39.66 18.55 6.30
C THR A 481 -38.73 19.77 6.09
N SER A 482 -39.26 21.00 6.32
CA SER A 482 -38.58 22.25 6.02
C SER A 482 -37.64 22.69 7.14
N PHE A 483 -36.47 23.19 6.74
CA PHE A 483 -35.48 23.81 7.62
C PHE A 483 -35.48 25.32 7.45
N SER A 484 -35.23 26.06 8.55
CA SER A 484 -35.17 27.50 8.57
C SER A 484 -33.83 27.99 9.19
N SER A 485 -33.23 29.01 8.63
CA SER A 485 -32.06 29.69 9.25
C SER A 485 -32.42 30.47 10.53
N VAL A 486 -33.72 30.64 10.79
CA VAL A 486 -34.22 31.27 12.01
C VAL A 486 -34.69 30.20 12.99
N LEU A 487 -34.13 30.23 14.20
CA LEU A 487 -34.53 29.31 15.27
C LEU A 487 -35.88 29.83 15.88
N SER A 488 -36.97 29.12 15.62
CA SER A 488 -38.34 29.54 15.99
C SER A 488 -38.74 29.08 17.40
N LYS A 489 -38.09 28.06 17.95
CA LYS A 489 -38.41 27.52 19.28
C LYS A 489 -37.12 27.29 20.07
N THR A 490 -37.08 27.77 21.32
CA THR A 490 -35.95 27.63 22.24
C THR A 490 -36.30 26.98 23.57
N GLN A 491 -37.58 26.67 23.78
CA GLN A 491 -38.06 25.99 24.99
C GLN A 491 -38.56 24.60 24.63
N PHE A 492 -38.06 23.59 25.34
CA PHE A 492 -38.31 22.17 25.10
C PHE A 492 -38.64 21.47 26.41
N SER A 493 -39.25 20.32 26.33
CA SER A 493 -39.44 19.36 27.40
C SER A 493 -38.40 18.24 27.30
N VAL A 494 -38.18 17.50 28.38
CA VAL A 494 -37.39 16.27 28.33
C VAL A 494 -38.07 15.28 27.40
N GLY A 495 -37.33 14.72 26.45
CA GLY A 495 -37.84 13.85 25.38
C GLY A 495 -38.05 14.57 24.04
N ASP A 496 -38.21 15.90 24.04
CA ASP A 496 -38.33 16.65 22.79
C ASP A 496 -37.03 16.57 21.98
N SER A 497 -37.18 16.69 20.66
CA SER A 497 -36.05 16.70 19.73
C SER A 497 -36.13 17.87 18.77
N ILE A 498 -34.96 18.30 18.29
CA ILE A 498 -34.79 19.35 17.29
C ILE A 498 -33.69 18.90 16.33
N ASP A 499 -33.87 19.14 15.05
CA ASP A 499 -32.85 18.87 14.05
C ASP A 499 -32.16 20.15 13.62
N PHE A 500 -30.86 20.05 13.33
CA PHE A 500 -30.12 21.11 12.67
C PHE A 500 -29.32 20.55 11.49
N TRP A 501 -29.13 21.41 10.51
CA TRP A 501 -28.44 21.13 9.27
C TRP A 501 -27.38 22.18 9.01
N LEU A 502 -26.21 21.71 8.54
CA LEU A 502 -25.06 22.51 8.14
C LEU A 502 -24.88 22.36 6.62
N TYR A 503 -24.81 23.46 5.89
CA TYR A 503 -25.06 23.55 4.45
C TYR A 503 -23.92 23.09 3.54
N ASP A 504 -22.72 22.83 4.02
CA ASP A 504 -21.57 22.48 3.18
C ASP A 504 -20.82 21.25 3.70
N ASP A 505 -19.91 20.71 2.87
CA ASP A 505 -19.05 19.57 3.22
C ASP A 505 -17.93 19.95 4.22
N THR A 506 -18.00 21.11 4.81
CA THR A 506 -17.01 21.60 5.79
C THR A 506 -17.24 20.92 7.13
N ASP A 507 -16.17 20.46 7.76
CA ASP A 507 -16.21 19.99 9.13
C ASP A 507 -16.58 21.11 10.11
N TYR A 508 -17.64 20.87 10.89
CA TYR A 508 -18.08 21.80 11.93
C TYR A 508 -17.89 21.24 13.32
N THR A 509 -17.40 22.08 14.20
CA THR A 509 -17.36 21.81 15.64
C THR A 509 -18.65 22.27 16.29
N VAL A 510 -19.26 21.37 17.06
CA VAL A 510 -20.48 21.63 17.85
C VAL A 510 -20.14 21.41 19.33
N GLU A 511 -20.13 22.51 20.08
CA GLU A 511 -19.86 22.51 21.52
C GLU A 511 -21.16 22.66 22.29
N PHE A 512 -21.32 21.88 23.36
CA PHE A 512 -22.46 21.94 24.26
C PHE A 512 -21.98 22.35 25.64
N SER A 513 -22.65 23.30 26.30
CA SER A 513 -22.33 23.72 27.67
C SER A 513 -22.49 22.58 28.68
N ASP A 514 -23.42 21.69 28.42
CA ASP A 514 -23.62 20.46 29.18
C ASP A 514 -24.08 19.31 28.25
N ARG A 515 -23.16 18.41 27.94
CA ARG A 515 -23.41 17.28 27.04
C ARG A 515 -24.33 16.24 27.63
N SER A 516 -24.45 16.18 28.96
CA SER A 516 -25.34 15.26 29.65
C SER A 516 -26.84 15.59 29.46
N MET A 517 -27.12 16.85 29.11
CA MET A 517 -28.49 17.31 28.84
C MET A 517 -29.09 16.76 27.56
N VAL A 518 -28.29 16.26 26.63
CA VAL A 518 -28.75 15.89 25.28
C VAL A 518 -28.08 14.62 24.76
N SER A 519 -28.78 13.90 23.88
CA SER A 519 -28.13 13.02 22.88
C SER A 519 -28.13 13.71 21.55
N VAL A 520 -27.08 13.43 20.74
CA VAL A 520 -26.96 13.96 19.39
C VAL A 520 -26.64 12.82 18.45
N ASN A 521 -27.51 12.58 17.49
CA ASN A 521 -27.36 11.52 16.51
C ASN A 521 -27.32 12.14 15.11
N LYS A 522 -26.44 11.61 14.24
CA LYS A 522 -26.48 11.90 12.80
C LYS A 522 -27.65 11.14 12.19
N LEU A 523 -28.38 11.76 11.27
CA LEU A 523 -29.47 11.12 10.55
C LEU A 523 -28.95 10.57 9.21
N GLU A 524 -28.85 9.26 9.09
CA GLU A 524 -28.15 8.57 7.98
C GLU A 524 -28.86 8.63 6.63
N ASN A 525 -30.17 8.88 6.59
CA ASN A 525 -30.96 8.87 5.35
C ASN A 525 -30.98 10.18 4.57
N TYR A 526 -30.09 11.11 4.85
CA TYR A 526 -30.03 12.42 4.20
C TYR A 526 -28.63 12.65 3.62
N ALA A 527 -28.59 13.13 2.38
CA ALA A 527 -27.33 13.49 1.69
C ALA A 527 -26.56 14.64 2.37
N ASN A 528 -27.14 15.28 3.37
CA ASN A 528 -26.61 16.43 4.11
C ASN A 528 -26.36 16.06 5.58
N ASP A 529 -25.39 16.71 6.23
CA ASP A 529 -25.06 16.48 7.64
C ASP A 529 -26.17 17.02 8.57
N ILE A 530 -27.28 16.30 8.65
CA ILE A 530 -28.40 16.58 9.54
C ILE A 530 -28.18 15.86 10.86
N ARG A 531 -28.21 16.61 11.96
CA ARG A 531 -28.05 16.08 13.31
C ARG A 531 -29.27 16.35 14.15
N ARG A 532 -29.73 15.37 14.91
CA ARG A 532 -30.83 15.45 15.86
C ARG A 532 -30.31 15.63 17.27
N ILE A 533 -30.75 16.69 17.94
CA ILE A 533 -30.57 16.90 19.36
C ILE A 533 -31.84 16.43 20.09
N THR A 534 -31.73 15.47 20.98
CA THR A 534 -32.83 15.05 21.86
C THR A 534 -32.51 15.45 23.30
N PHE A 535 -33.40 16.22 23.93
CA PHE A 535 -33.24 16.69 25.29
C PHE A 535 -33.51 15.55 26.31
N LYS A 536 -32.52 15.20 27.10
CA LYS A 536 -32.60 14.13 28.11
C LYS A 536 -32.82 14.63 29.52
N ASN A 537 -32.29 15.81 29.81
CA ASN A 537 -32.35 16.41 31.14
C ASN A 537 -32.82 17.86 31.04
N GLY A 538 -33.52 18.34 32.11
CA GLY A 538 -33.93 19.72 32.17
C GLY A 538 -32.76 20.69 32.53
N GLY A 539 -32.91 21.94 32.19
CA GLY A 539 -31.92 22.98 32.45
C GLY A 539 -31.73 23.94 31.29
N SER A 540 -30.64 24.72 31.36
CA SER A 540 -30.24 25.63 30.28
C SER A 540 -29.07 25.02 29.52
N LEU A 541 -29.22 24.92 28.21
CA LEU A 541 -28.18 24.41 27.30
C LEU A 541 -27.75 25.52 26.35
N THR A 542 -26.45 25.71 26.23
CA THR A 542 -25.85 26.55 25.19
C THR A 542 -25.18 25.66 24.17
N VAL A 543 -25.52 25.83 22.90
CA VAL A 543 -24.91 25.14 21.76
C VAL A 543 -24.15 26.17 20.94
N LYS A 544 -22.85 25.95 20.75
CA LYS A 544 -21.97 26.77 19.94
C LYS A 544 -21.52 25.99 18.74
N ILE A 545 -21.70 26.55 17.53
CA ILE A 545 -21.43 25.90 16.25
C ILE A 545 -20.54 26.78 15.41
N TYR A 546 -19.45 26.22 14.84
CA TYR A 546 -18.52 26.94 13.98
C TYR A 546 -17.74 25.95 13.08
N PRO A 547 -17.25 26.41 11.90
CA PRO A 547 -16.28 25.62 11.13
C PRO A 547 -15.07 25.26 12.00
N THR A 548 -14.64 24.01 12.01
CA THR A 548 -13.68 23.44 12.98
C THR A 548 -12.43 24.29 13.17
N TYR A 549 -11.97 24.96 12.13
CA TYR A 549 -10.78 25.82 12.20
C TYR A 549 -11.09 27.33 12.20
N ASN A 550 -12.36 27.72 12.37
CA ASN A 550 -12.73 29.14 12.47
C ASN A 550 -13.70 29.46 13.63
N PRO A 551 -13.25 29.34 14.88
CA PRO A 551 -14.10 29.65 16.04
C PRO A 551 -14.51 31.11 16.14
N SER A 552 -13.86 32.04 15.37
CA SER A 552 -14.17 33.45 15.37
C SER A 552 -15.53 33.80 14.76
N VAL A 553 -16.10 32.91 13.94
CA VAL A 553 -17.43 33.04 13.32
C VAL A 553 -18.49 32.18 13.98
N ALA A 554 -18.24 31.73 15.21
CA ALA A 554 -19.14 30.85 15.95
C ALA A 554 -20.51 31.51 16.13
N LYS A 555 -21.57 30.71 15.93
CA LYS A 555 -22.93 31.04 16.36
C LYS A 555 -23.28 30.32 17.64
N THR A 556 -23.93 31.02 18.54
CA THR A 556 -24.33 30.47 19.83
C THR A 556 -25.83 30.48 19.96
N TYR A 557 -26.41 29.36 20.32
CA TYR A 557 -27.82 29.13 20.51
C TYR A 557 -28.07 28.73 21.95
N LYS A 558 -29.14 29.27 22.56
CA LYS A 558 -29.51 28.97 23.94
C LYS A 558 -30.87 28.28 23.95
N PHE A 559 -30.94 27.19 24.66
CA PHE A 559 -32.15 26.39 24.85
C PHE A 559 -32.45 26.27 26.35
N THR A 560 -33.72 26.19 26.68
CA THR A 560 -34.20 25.78 27.99
C THR A 560 -35.01 24.51 27.88
N CYS A 561 -34.79 23.59 28.79
CA CYS A 561 -35.49 22.31 28.80
C CYS A 561 -36.04 22.03 30.22
N GLY A 562 -37.30 21.71 30.28
CA GLY A 562 -37.98 21.38 31.53
C GLY A 562 -38.10 22.54 32.52
N CYS A 563 -37.67 22.35 33.75
CA CYS A 563 -37.76 23.40 34.81
C CYS A 563 -36.62 24.41 34.72
N THR A 564 -36.91 25.66 35.13
CA THR A 564 -35.93 26.77 35.14
C THR A 564 -34.88 26.66 36.22
N SER A 565 -35.11 25.80 37.24
CA SER A 565 -34.18 25.45 38.29
C SER A 565 -34.41 24.01 38.75
N HIS A 566 -33.36 23.27 39.02
CA HIS A 566 -33.45 21.87 39.42
C HIS A 566 -33.16 21.71 40.91
N THR A 567 -34.05 21.04 41.62
CA THR A 567 -33.80 20.53 42.94
C THR A 567 -33.53 19.04 42.84
N TYR A 568 -32.28 18.66 42.95
CA TYR A 568 -31.88 17.23 42.85
C TYR A 568 -32.00 16.51 44.14
N GLY A 569 -32.53 15.28 44.08
CA GLY A 569 -32.50 14.32 45.18
C GLY A 569 -31.08 13.76 45.44
N SER A 570 -31.00 12.81 46.37
CA SER A 570 -29.72 12.15 46.68
C SER A 570 -29.14 11.42 45.47
N ALA A 571 -27.80 11.46 45.33
CA ALA A 571 -27.10 10.78 44.24
C ALA A 571 -27.13 9.26 44.41
N VAL A 572 -27.52 8.54 43.41
CA VAL A 572 -27.47 7.06 43.33
C VAL A 572 -26.28 6.64 42.47
N ILE A 573 -25.44 5.74 42.93
CA ILE A 573 -24.32 5.20 42.15
C ILE A 573 -24.94 4.31 41.07
N THR A 574 -24.74 4.68 39.82
CA THR A 574 -25.21 3.95 38.65
C THR A 574 -24.13 3.06 38.01
N LYS A 575 -22.86 3.39 38.26
CA LYS A 575 -21.73 2.56 37.88
C LYS A 575 -20.60 2.73 38.90
N GLN A 576 -20.14 1.61 39.44
CA GLN A 576 -18.99 1.62 40.37
C GLN A 576 -17.69 1.98 39.61
N PRO A 577 -16.82 2.84 40.19
CA PRO A 577 -15.52 3.13 39.60
C PRO A 577 -14.61 1.89 39.69
N THR A 578 -13.77 1.76 38.70
CA THR A 578 -12.64 0.81 38.71
C THR A 578 -11.34 1.57 38.61
N CYS A 579 -10.21 0.91 38.68
CA CYS A 579 -8.92 1.58 38.46
C CYS A 579 -8.68 1.95 36.98
N THR A 580 -9.47 1.42 36.02
CA THR A 580 -9.37 1.73 34.62
C THR A 580 -10.49 2.64 34.10
N SER A 581 -11.63 2.58 34.75
CA SER A 581 -12.79 3.35 34.34
C SER A 581 -13.38 4.16 35.48
N GLU A 582 -13.83 5.34 35.17
CA GLU A 582 -14.61 6.16 36.10
C GLU A 582 -15.95 5.52 36.36
N GLY A 583 -16.42 5.68 37.58
CA GLY A 583 -17.79 5.37 37.95
C GLY A 583 -18.72 6.54 37.64
N THR A 584 -20.00 6.29 37.81
CA THR A 584 -21.01 7.33 37.66
C THR A 584 -22.03 7.26 38.82
N LYS A 585 -22.48 8.40 39.25
CA LYS A 585 -23.61 8.57 40.15
C LYS A 585 -24.59 9.56 39.53
N THR A 586 -25.86 9.27 39.66
CA THR A 586 -26.94 10.05 39.07
C THR A 586 -27.81 10.68 40.13
N LYS A 587 -28.08 11.95 39.99
CA LYS A 587 -29.08 12.68 40.74
C LYS A 587 -30.28 12.95 39.88
N THR A 588 -31.48 12.78 40.40
CA THR A 588 -32.73 13.04 39.66
C THR A 588 -33.40 14.28 40.25
N CYS A 589 -33.79 15.20 39.38
CA CYS A 589 -34.55 16.38 39.78
C CYS A 589 -35.93 15.95 40.28
N THR A 590 -36.25 16.36 41.49
CA THR A 590 -37.54 15.99 42.15
C THR A 590 -38.75 16.69 41.52
N GLN A 591 -38.56 17.74 40.70
CA GLN A 591 -39.63 18.49 40.07
C GLN A 591 -39.92 18.07 38.62
N CYS A 592 -38.86 17.72 37.83
CA CYS A 592 -39.04 17.45 36.41
C CYS A 592 -38.52 16.05 35.99
N GLY A 593 -37.99 15.26 36.90
CA GLY A 593 -37.42 13.94 36.57
C GLY A 593 -36.10 13.99 35.81
N ALA A 594 -35.61 15.18 35.49
CA ALA A 594 -34.34 15.33 34.81
C ALA A 594 -33.21 14.77 35.66
N THR A 595 -32.28 14.08 35.01
CA THR A 595 -31.15 13.46 35.69
C THR A 595 -29.85 14.18 35.37
N VAL A 596 -28.98 14.32 36.34
CA VAL A 596 -27.59 14.72 36.18
C VAL A 596 -26.68 13.59 36.63
N THR A 597 -25.74 13.25 35.78
CA THR A 597 -24.75 12.22 36.07
C THR A 597 -23.43 12.88 36.41
N GLU A 598 -22.89 12.56 37.56
CA GLU A 598 -21.59 12.99 38.02
C GLU A 598 -20.61 11.82 37.90
N THR A 599 -19.41 12.09 37.50
CA THR A 599 -18.35 11.10 37.45
C THR A 599 -17.80 10.82 38.88
N ILE A 600 -17.52 9.56 39.16
CA ILE A 600 -16.74 9.14 40.31
C ILE A 600 -15.35 8.81 39.78
N ALA A 601 -14.36 9.46 40.37
CA ALA A 601 -12.97 9.25 39.98
C ALA A 601 -12.57 7.76 39.99
N LYS A 602 -11.70 7.39 39.12
CA LYS A 602 -11.11 6.07 39.09
C LYS A 602 -10.45 5.73 40.41
N LEU A 603 -10.53 4.48 40.80
CA LEU A 603 -9.80 3.96 41.95
C LEU A 603 -8.29 3.99 41.65
N SER A 604 -7.50 4.18 42.70
CA SER A 604 -6.06 4.09 42.55
C SER A 604 -5.64 2.67 42.15
N HIS A 605 -4.63 2.55 41.34
CA HIS A 605 -4.05 1.27 40.99
C HIS A 605 -3.27 0.69 42.20
N SER A 606 -3.48 -0.58 42.48
CA SER A 606 -2.66 -1.34 43.42
C SER A 606 -1.62 -2.15 42.64
N TYR A 607 -0.40 -1.68 42.65
CA TYR A 607 0.66 -2.28 41.84
C TYR A 607 1.44 -3.34 42.64
N THR A 608 1.65 -4.48 41.99
CA THR A 608 2.69 -5.45 42.39
C THR A 608 3.93 -5.18 41.50
N THR A 609 5.10 -5.34 42.07
CA THR A 609 6.36 -5.05 41.42
C THR A 609 7.12 -6.33 41.05
N THR A 610 7.70 -6.33 39.86
CA THR A 610 8.60 -7.41 39.41
C THR A 610 9.84 -6.79 38.80
N VAL A 611 11.00 -7.16 39.27
CA VAL A 611 12.27 -6.69 38.71
C VAL A 611 12.68 -7.60 37.56
N VAL A 612 12.85 -7.02 36.39
CA VAL A 612 13.38 -7.68 35.19
C VAL A 612 14.83 -7.25 34.99
N ALA A 613 15.74 -8.19 35.12
CA ALA A 613 17.16 -7.93 34.97
C ALA A 613 17.50 -7.54 33.50
N PRO A 614 18.48 -6.66 33.29
CA PRO A 614 18.92 -6.31 31.92
C PRO A 614 19.61 -7.49 31.26
N THR A 615 19.39 -7.59 29.96
CA THR A 615 20.13 -8.54 29.11
C THR A 615 21.22 -7.80 28.33
N CYS A 616 21.89 -8.47 27.41
CA CYS A 616 22.89 -7.83 26.58
C CYS A 616 22.32 -6.71 25.71
N THR A 617 21.09 -6.85 25.24
CA THR A 617 20.43 -5.95 24.27
C THR A 617 19.25 -5.20 24.86
N ALA A 618 18.62 -5.75 25.87
CA ALA A 618 17.44 -5.15 26.45
C ALA A 618 17.75 -4.57 27.84
N ASN A 619 17.21 -3.39 28.07
CA ASN A 619 17.28 -2.75 29.39
C ASN A 619 16.50 -3.58 30.43
N GLY A 620 17.03 -3.67 31.61
CA GLY A 620 16.30 -4.11 32.79
C GLY A 620 15.35 -3.00 33.25
N TYR A 621 14.32 -3.37 33.96
CA TYR A 621 13.34 -2.44 34.52
C TYR A 621 12.58 -3.05 35.65
N THR A 622 11.95 -2.24 36.42
CA THR A 622 10.95 -2.67 37.37
C THR A 622 9.58 -2.59 36.76
N LEU A 623 8.91 -3.70 36.60
CA LEU A 623 7.54 -3.75 36.11
C LEU A 623 6.58 -3.60 37.26
N HIS A 624 5.75 -2.59 37.23
CA HIS A 624 4.63 -2.39 38.16
C HIS A 624 3.34 -2.81 37.43
N LYS A 625 2.73 -3.89 37.89
CA LYS A 625 1.49 -4.40 37.31
C LYS A 625 0.34 -4.30 38.30
N CYS A 626 -0.72 -3.63 37.91
CA CYS A 626 -1.89 -3.53 38.77
C CYS A 626 -2.54 -4.90 38.95
N SER A 627 -2.68 -5.32 40.20
CA SER A 627 -3.27 -6.62 40.57
C SER A 627 -4.76 -6.74 40.21
N VAL A 628 -5.41 -5.62 39.96
CA VAL A 628 -6.86 -5.59 39.72
C VAL A 628 -7.17 -5.53 38.19
N CYS A 629 -6.49 -4.67 37.44
CA CYS A 629 -6.84 -4.44 36.05
C CYS A 629 -5.73 -4.88 35.06
N GLY A 630 -4.59 -5.30 35.54
CA GLY A 630 -3.49 -5.74 34.70
C GLY A 630 -2.67 -4.61 34.04
N THR A 631 -3.13 -3.36 34.09
CA THR A 631 -2.37 -2.20 33.57
C THR A 631 -0.99 -2.16 34.19
N SER A 632 0.02 -1.93 33.41
CA SER A 632 1.39 -1.92 33.89
C SER A 632 2.18 -0.73 33.36
N TYR A 633 3.16 -0.32 34.12
CA TYR A 633 4.20 0.61 33.68
C TYR A 633 5.56 0.13 34.15
N LYS A 634 6.58 0.69 33.61
CA LYS A 634 7.97 0.34 33.87
C LYS A 634 8.71 1.56 34.37
N ASP A 635 9.53 1.36 35.37
CA ASP A 635 10.46 2.37 35.87
C ASP A 635 11.82 1.74 36.23
N ASN A 636 12.66 2.52 36.88
CA ASN A 636 14.01 2.09 37.34
C ASN A 636 14.78 1.37 36.22
N THR A 637 14.76 1.96 35.03
CA THR A 637 15.40 1.34 33.89
C THR A 637 16.91 1.23 34.08
N THR A 638 17.40 0.02 34.08
CA THR A 638 18.84 -0.27 34.07
C THR A 638 19.28 -0.52 32.65
N LYS A 639 20.32 0.16 32.21
CA LYS A 639 20.80 -0.02 30.83
C LYS A 639 21.17 -1.47 30.55
N ALA A 640 20.91 -1.90 29.33
CA ALA A 640 21.37 -3.17 28.80
C ALA A 640 22.87 -3.35 29.07
N THR A 641 23.22 -4.55 29.47
CA THR A 641 24.62 -4.83 29.89
C THR A 641 25.61 -4.76 28.73
N GLY A 642 25.12 -4.64 27.51
CA GLY A 642 25.94 -4.73 26.33
C GLY A 642 26.47 -6.14 26.08
N HIS A 643 27.02 -6.32 24.93
CA HIS A 643 27.68 -7.57 24.59
C HIS A 643 29.10 -7.58 25.09
N SER A 644 29.48 -8.65 25.77
CA SER A 644 30.86 -8.96 26.13
C SER A 644 31.36 -10.05 25.21
N TYR A 645 32.05 -9.66 24.16
CA TYR A 645 32.52 -10.62 23.17
C TYR A 645 33.81 -11.32 23.64
N GLY A 646 33.83 -12.62 23.44
CA GLY A 646 35.03 -13.43 23.62
C GLY A 646 36.08 -13.19 22.53
N ASN A 647 37.09 -14.05 22.50
CA ASN A 647 38.13 -13.98 21.50
C ASN A 647 37.60 -14.16 20.08
N SER A 648 38.23 -13.48 19.14
CA SER A 648 37.91 -13.59 17.73
C SER A 648 38.30 -14.93 17.15
N VAL A 649 37.39 -15.62 16.50
CA VAL A 649 37.65 -16.87 15.79
C VAL A 649 37.62 -16.60 14.29
N VAL A 650 38.73 -16.84 13.65
CA VAL A 650 38.84 -16.64 12.17
C VAL A 650 38.01 -17.67 11.46
N THR A 651 37.04 -17.20 10.70
CA THR A 651 36.13 -18.05 9.89
C THR A 651 36.54 -18.11 8.43
N LYS A 652 37.25 -17.11 7.98
CA LYS A 652 37.85 -17.08 6.64
C LYS A 652 39.19 -16.34 6.70
N GLN A 653 40.22 -17.02 6.26
CA GLN A 653 41.56 -16.38 6.17
C GLN A 653 41.57 -15.32 5.07
N PRO A 654 42.23 -14.17 5.30
CA PRO A 654 42.40 -13.17 4.26
C PRO A 654 43.38 -13.65 3.20
N THR A 655 43.19 -13.21 2.00
CA THR A 655 44.12 -13.39 0.90
C THR A 655 44.55 -12.00 0.39
N CYS A 656 45.48 -11.95 -0.55
CA CYS A 656 45.87 -10.67 -1.15
C CYS A 656 44.80 -10.07 -2.07
N THR A 657 43.76 -10.85 -2.44
CA THR A 657 42.63 -10.38 -3.26
C THR A 657 41.33 -10.26 -2.48
N SER A 658 41.19 -10.97 -1.39
CA SER A 658 39.95 -10.96 -0.60
C SER A 658 40.25 -10.78 0.89
N GLU A 659 39.38 -10.06 1.52
CA GLU A 659 39.41 -9.92 2.98
C GLU A 659 39.01 -11.23 3.65
N GLY A 660 39.54 -11.43 4.82
CA GLY A 660 39.15 -12.50 5.71
C GLY A 660 38.00 -12.05 6.62
N THR A 661 37.47 -12.97 7.33
CA THR A 661 36.44 -12.72 8.34
C THR A 661 36.74 -13.47 9.63
N ALA A 662 36.47 -12.85 10.73
CA ALA A 662 36.48 -13.46 12.03
C ALA A 662 35.17 -13.18 12.77
N ILE A 663 34.80 -14.06 13.64
CA ILE A 663 33.58 -13.92 14.42
C ILE A 663 33.93 -13.88 15.90
N LYS A 664 33.37 -12.90 16.58
CA LYS A 664 33.35 -12.85 18.04
C LYS A 664 31.97 -13.23 18.54
N THR A 665 31.88 -14.06 19.51
CA THR A 665 30.63 -14.50 20.11
C THR A 665 30.50 -13.90 21.52
N CYS A 666 29.33 -13.34 21.79
CA CYS A 666 29.05 -12.82 23.13
C CYS A 666 28.98 -13.96 24.14
N THR A 667 29.75 -13.85 25.22
CA THR A 667 29.85 -14.86 26.27
C THR A 667 28.58 -15.03 27.11
N LYS A 668 27.62 -14.05 26.98
CA LYS A 668 26.39 -14.04 27.78
C LYS A 668 25.15 -14.42 26.99
N CYS A 669 25.09 -14.14 25.69
CA CYS A 669 23.86 -14.35 24.88
C CYS A 669 24.13 -15.04 23.55
N ASN A 670 25.35 -15.42 23.25
CA ASN A 670 25.80 -16.08 22.03
C ASN A 670 25.60 -15.23 20.74
N ALA A 671 25.21 -13.98 20.85
CA ALA A 671 25.16 -13.09 19.70
C ALA A 671 26.55 -12.96 19.08
N THR A 672 26.62 -12.96 17.78
CA THR A 672 27.91 -12.91 17.06
C THR A 672 28.06 -11.57 16.35
N VAL A 673 29.30 -11.12 16.25
CA VAL A 673 29.68 -9.99 15.40
C VAL A 673 30.83 -10.43 14.49
N THR A 674 30.71 -10.08 13.25
CA THR A 674 31.73 -10.39 12.26
C THR A 674 32.69 -9.22 12.12
N GLU A 675 33.93 -9.51 12.18
CA GLU A 675 35.04 -8.55 11.94
C GLU A 675 35.70 -8.89 10.62
N THR A 676 35.99 -7.88 9.87
CA THR A 676 36.78 -8.01 8.63
C THR A 676 38.28 -8.06 8.96
N ILE A 677 38.96 -9.02 8.39
CA ILE A 677 40.40 -9.09 8.46
C ILE A 677 40.94 -8.51 7.14
N PRO A 678 41.74 -7.46 7.19
CA PRO A 678 42.29 -6.85 5.97
C PRO A 678 42.98 -7.85 5.06
N LYS A 679 42.96 -7.57 3.78
CA LYS A 679 43.69 -8.34 2.78
C LYS A 679 45.19 -8.37 3.12
N THR A 680 45.80 -9.50 2.86
CA THR A 680 47.27 -9.61 2.96
C THR A 680 47.93 -8.88 1.80
N SER A 681 49.13 -8.40 2.03
CA SER A 681 49.88 -7.76 0.95
C SER A 681 50.21 -8.75 -0.16
N HIS A 682 50.27 -8.25 -1.36
CA HIS A 682 50.73 -9.06 -2.50
C HIS A 682 52.21 -9.41 -2.34
N LYS A 683 52.55 -10.65 -2.57
CA LYS A 683 53.95 -11.12 -2.58
C LYS A 683 54.37 -11.29 -4.05
N TYR A 684 55.04 -10.31 -4.57
CA TYR A 684 55.44 -10.28 -5.95
C TYR A 684 56.76 -11.05 -6.17
N ALA A 685 56.82 -11.76 -7.27
CA ALA A 685 58.00 -12.30 -7.85
C ALA A 685 58.31 -11.54 -9.15
N ASP A 686 59.54 -11.16 -9.31
CA ASP A 686 60.00 -10.28 -10.38
C ASP A 686 60.53 -11.09 -11.54
N THR A 687 60.20 -10.71 -12.73
CA THR A 687 60.72 -11.26 -13.97
C THR A 687 61.14 -10.09 -14.87
N VAL A 688 62.41 -10.03 -15.15
CA VAL A 688 62.94 -8.99 -16.06
C VAL A 688 62.78 -9.46 -17.51
N VAL A 689 62.13 -8.64 -18.30
CA VAL A 689 62.01 -8.84 -19.73
C VAL A 689 62.91 -7.81 -20.42
N ALA A 690 63.96 -8.30 -21.06
CA ALA A 690 64.91 -7.46 -21.73
C ALA A 690 64.30 -6.73 -22.94
N PRO A 691 64.72 -5.50 -23.24
CA PRO A 691 64.26 -4.79 -24.41
C PRO A 691 64.78 -5.41 -25.71
N THR A 692 63.97 -5.34 -26.72
CA THR A 692 64.35 -5.71 -28.08
C THR A 692 64.68 -4.46 -28.92
N CYS A 693 64.95 -4.63 -30.18
CA CYS A 693 65.17 -3.44 -31.05
C CYS A 693 63.96 -2.52 -31.16
N THR A 694 62.77 -3.07 -31.04
CA THR A 694 61.50 -2.35 -31.28
C THR A 694 60.55 -2.31 -30.10
N THR A 695 60.79 -3.11 -29.09
CA THR A 695 59.93 -3.17 -27.90
C THR A 695 60.71 -2.89 -26.65
N ASP A 696 60.12 -2.11 -25.77
CA ASP A 696 60.68 -1.78 -24.47
C ASP A 696 60.79 -3.02 -23.57
N GLY A 697 61.83 -3.14 -22.84
CA GLY A 697 61.97 -4.08 -21.74
C GLY A 697 61.25 -3.56 -20.51
N TYR A 698 60.91 -4.42 -19.60
CA TYR A 698 60.25 -4.08 -18.33
C TYR A 698 60.50 -5.16 -17.28
N THR A 699 60.26 -4.81 -16.06
CA THR A 699 60.18 -5.78 -14.98
C THR A 699 58.71 -6.11 -14.75
N LEU A 700 58.37 -7.37 -14.87
CA LEU A 700 57.04 -7.88 -14.54
C LEU A 700 57.03 -8.39 -13.10
N HIS A 701 56.26 -7.71 -12.28
CA HIS A 701 56.01 -8.12 -10.91
C HIS A 701 54.71 -8.94 -10.88
N LYS A 702 54.81 -10.23 -10.63
CA LYS A 702 53.63 -11.12 -10.58
C LYS A 702 53.45 -11.68 -9.17
N CYS A 703 52.29 -11.45 -8.59
CA CYS A 703 51.97 -11.98 -7.29
C CYS A 703 51.96 -13.52 -7.32
N SER A 704 52.77 -14.15 -6.52
CA SER A 704 52.89 -15.61 -6.44
C SER A 704 51.66 -16.30 -5.87
N VAL A 705 50.75 -15.54 -5.25
CA VAL A 705 49.55 -16.07 -4.60
C VAL A 705 48.32 -15.90 -5.48
N CYS A 706 48.06 -14.74 -6.09
CA CYS A 706 46.86 -14.47 -6.83
C CYS A 706 47.07 -14.26 -8.34
N GLY A 707 48.28 -14.20 -8.79
CA GLY A 707 48.62 -14.02 -10.21
C GLY A 707 48.53 -12.58 -10.72
N THR A 708 47.98 -11.65 -9.94
CA THR A 708 47.91 -10.23 -10.35
C THR A 708 49.33 -9.70 -10.62
N SER A 709 49.49 -9.00 -11.70
CA SER A 709 50.79 -8.47 -12.11
C SER A 709 50.72 -7.03 -12.55
N TYR A 710 51.83 -6.36 -12.39
CA TYR A 710 52.06 -5.04 -12.98
C TYR A 710 53.48 -4.97 -13.54
N LYS A 711 53.73 -4.00 -14.36
CA LYS A 711 55.02 -3.80 -15.00
C LYS A 711 55.59 -2.44 -14.58
N ASP A 712 56.87 -2.43 -14.32
CA ASP A 712 57.61 -1.17 -14.08
C ASP A 712 59.04 -1.27 -14.65
N SER A 713 59.89 -0.36 -14.26
CA SER A 713 61.29 -0.29 -14.63
C SER A 713 61.50 -0.46 -16.14
N THR A 714 60.70 0.28 -16.89
CA THR A 714 60.69 0.20 -18.36
C THR A 714 62.06 0.65 -18.92
N THR A 715 62.70 -0.23 -19.62
CA THR A 715 63.95 0.10 -20.36
C THR A 715 63.55 0.26 -21.82
N LYS A 716 63.93 1.40 -22.39
CA LYS A 716 63.57 1.67 -23.79
C LYS A 716 64.15 0.66 -24.75
N ALA A 717 63.40 0.39 -25.80
CA ALA A 717 63.86 -0.42 -26.93
C ALA A 717 65.22 0.03 -27.43
N THR A 718 66.08 -0.93 -27.66
CA THR A 718 67.48 -0.67 -27.97
C THR A 718 67.69 -0.02 -29.33
N GLY A 719 66.64 0.09 -30.10
CA GLY A 719 66.75 0.60 -31.47
C GLY A 719 67.48 -0.37 -32.40
N HIS A 720 67.41 -0.11 -33.61
CA HIS A 720 68.15 -0.90 -34.62
C HIS A 720 69.58 -0.42 -34.74
N SER A 721 70.47 -1.34 -34.68
CA SER A 721 71.94 -1.09 -34.99
C SER A 721 72.21 -1.75 -36.34
N TYR A 722 72.26 -0.96 -37.36
CA TYR A 722 72.44 -1.46 -38.70
C TYR A 722 73.91 -1.66 -38.98
N GLY A 723 74.25 -2.78 -39.58
CA GLY A 723 75.57 -3.08 -40.11
C GLY A 723 75.85 -2.34 -41.39
N ASN A 724 76.95 -2.73 -42.02
CA ASN A 724 77.44 -2.09 -43.27
C ASN A 724 76.32 -2.24 -44.37
N SER A 725 76.24 -1.23 -45.19
CA SER A 725 75.41 -1.18 -46.35
C SER A 725 75.83 -2.18 -47.40
N VAL A 726 74.89 -3.04 -47.85
CA VAL A 726 75.18 -3.94 -48.97
C VAL A 726 74.40 -3.41 -50.16
N VAL A 727 75.11 -3.12 -51.21
CA VAL A 727 74.53 -2.59 -52.45
C VAL A 727 73.72 -3.72 -53.12
N THR A 728 72.44 -3.53 -53.29
CA THR A 728 71.52 -4.46 -53.94
C THR A 728 71.21 -4.09 -55.42
N LYS A 729 71.46 -2.86 -55.74
CA LYS A 729 71.37 -2.35 -57.12
C LYS A 729 72.38 -1.24 -57.27
N GLN A 730 73.29 -1.39 -58.27
CA GLN A 730 74.23 -0.35 -58.58
C GLN A 730 73.58 0.86 -59.20
N PRO A 731 73.98 2.05 -58.86
CA PRO A 731 73.53 3.26 -59.53
C PRO A 731 74.01 3.33 -60.97
N THR A 732 73.29 3.97 -61.82
CA THR A 732 73.71 4.30 -63.16
C THR A 732 73.56 5.80 -63.45
N CYS A 733 73.98 6.30 -64.58
CA CYS A 733 73.78 7.70 -64.90
C CYS A 733 72.33 8.11 -65.11
N THR A 734 71.43 7.15 -65.30
CA THR A 734 70.01 7.41 -65.49
C THR A 734 69.11 6.93 -64.32
N SER A 735 69.58 6.06 -63.47
CA SER A 735 68.81 5.51 -62.34
C SER A 735 69.63 5.43 -61.07
N GLU A 736 68.95 5.66 -59.97
CA GLU A 736 69.52 5.49 -58.63
C GLU A 736 69.74 4.01 -58.30
N GLY A 737 70.75 3.73 -57.52
CA GLY A 737 70.99 2.44 -56.92
C GLY A 737 70.32 2.28 -55.58
N THR A 738 70.37 1.12 -55.06
CA THR A 738 69.84 0.83 -53.73
C THR A 738 70.83 -0.04 -52.94
N ALA A 739 70.91 0.22 -51.66
CA ALA A 739 71.65 -0.60 -50.74
C ALA A 739 70.73 -0.95 -49.52
N ILE A 740 71.02 -2.05 -48.96
CA ILE A 740 70.25 -2.49 -47.76
C ILE A 740 71.21 -2.58 -46.61
N LYS A 741 70.82 -2.00 -45.48
CA LYS A 741 71.44 -2.23 -44.20
C LYS A 741 70.55 -3.19 -43.36
N THR A 742 71.16 -4.17 -42.80
CA THR A 742 70.46 -5.14 -41.95
C THR A 742 70.85 -4.89 -40.48
N CYS A 743 69.85 -4.86 -39.60
CA CYS A 743 70.11 -4.72 -38.22
C CYS A 743 70.83 -5.95 -37.67
N THR A 744 71.96 -5.74 -37.00
CA THR A 744 72.78 -6.81 -36.46
C THR A 744 72.15 -7.60 -35.31
N LYS A 745 71.06 -7.07 -34.77
CA LYS A 745 70.42 -7.66 -33.58
C LYS A 745 69.07 -8.34 -33.92
N CYS A 746 68.35 -7.93 -34.92
CA CYS A 746 67.01 -8.46 -35.22
C CYS A 746 66.76 -8.71 -36.71
N ASN A 747 67.75 -8.53 -37.52
CA ASN A 747 67.73 -8.73 -38.98
C ASN A 747 66.75 -7.84 -39.75
N ALA A 748 66.14 -6.83 -39.14
CA ALA A 748 65.32 -5.85 -39.85
C ALA A 748 66.20 -5.07 -40.85
N THR A 749 65.70 -4.85 -42.03
CA THR A 749 66.41 -4.18 -43.09
C THR A 749 65.88 -2.78 -43.35
N VAL A 750 66.76 -1.88 -43.75
CA VAL A 750 66.40 -0.57 -44.25
C VAL A 750 67.10 -0.37 -45.60
N THR A 751 66.36 0.11 -46.57
CA THR A 751 66.89 0.39 -47.90
C THR A 751 67.35 1.85 -47.96
N GLU A 752 68.52 2.04 -48.46
CA GLU A 752 69.06 3.35 -48.74
C GLU A 752 69.21 3.55 -50.28
N THR A 753 68.94 4.72 -50.69
CA THR A 753 69.07 5.09 -52.10
C THR A 753 70.53 5.53 -52.36
N ILE A 754 71.15 5.00 -53.38
CA ILE A 754 72.48 5.44 -53.83
C ILE A 754 72.25 6.42 -54.97
N PRO A 755 72.73 7.64 -54.88
CA PRO A 755 72.55 8.61 -55.94
C PRO A 755 73.12 8.12 -57.28
N LYS A 756 72.58 8.64 -58.36
CA LYS A 756 73.05 8.39 -59.73
C LYS A 756 74.52 8.77 -59.85
N THR A 757 75.26 8.03 -60.63
CA THR A 757 76.72 8.29 -60.92
C THR A 757 76.84 9.14 -62.17
#